data_2d3f29368a93e94b5fcf4045045648cf
#
_entry.id   2d3f29368a93e94b5fcf4045045648cf
#
_cell.length_a   1.000
_cell.length_b   1.000
_cell.length_c   1.000
_cell.angle_alpha   90.00
_cell.angle_beta   90.00
_cell.angle_gamma   90.00
#
_symmetry.space_group_name_H-M   'P 1'
#
loop_
_entity.id
_entity.type
_entity.pdbx_description
1 polymer ?
#
loop_
_entity_poly.entity_id
_entity_poly.type
_entity_poly.pdbx_seq_one_letter_code
_entity_poly.pdbx_strand_id
1 'polypeptide(L)'
;MAKIDRRDFIKLVGAGSAGAGAGFMLAQSIKHPIEYLIPYPVPPEDFSPGIATWYNSVCTMCSAGCGITVRTREGRAKKIEGNPSHPVNQGRLCALGQAGLQVLYNPDRLTAPMARTGERGSGSFEQITWGDGLSRVADRLGSIREDGRGDSVCFLSEGVRGHLADLFGRFMEQMGSGRLLHYEFTHPGTLYAANQHFFGEQYLPYYDLQNTRFLLSFGADYLGSWISPVHHGLGYGRSRAARHDTRGRFVQIEPRMSISGAAADEWIAARPGTEGMLALGMAHHILAAGGYNGSDREQWVAALDAYSVGSVAASTGIPGDTIRRLADRFAQTNPSLAIGGGAAAGHSNGVDTLVAVNALNYLAGNLGQAGGLLFNTAPAFETTTLSRHANFRTMAELAADARNGRIEVLILNHANPMHTLPPSAGFREALDHIPMIVSLSSFMDETTAMADLILPSHTYLESWGDDFPEPGVGFPVGSVSQPVVSPLYNTRATGDIILELARKMGLDEALPWADMKQRLREGWKDIYDRESAASKASSFEAFWSSVVEAGVWGEKTGRAAAAFTVKPEVIDSIAMAAPEFAGDSDSYPFILHPYLTNAMHDGRGANLPWMQELPDPMTSVVYGTWVEINPVTAQSLGLSDGDLVQVESTEGQLSAPVLIFPGIMPDVIAMPIGQGHSEYGRYAKNRGANPIQILAPQLQSATGDLAWSATRVRLVNTGLKANLVKTGGVSRELGRDIIQKTGTAASSSQHAALNSIPIKVAPS
;
A
#
# COMPACT_ATOMS: atom_id res chain seq x y z
N MET A 1 -22.06 56.38 -14.09
CA MET A 1 -20.95 56.15 -15.03
C MET A 1 -20.04 57.34 -15.02
N ALA A 2 -18.87 57.26 -14.44
CA ALA A 2 -17.89 58.36 -14.43
C ALA A 2 -17.37 58.55 -15.85
N LYS A 3 -17.41 59.78 -16.34
CA LYS A 3 -16.84 60.17 -17.64
C LYS A 3 -15.34 60.20 -17.50
N ILE A 4 -14.67 59.27 -18.18
CA ILE A 4 -13.20 59.20 -18.27
C ILE A 4 -12.80 60.31 -19.27
N ASP A 5 -11.96 61.27 -18.83
CA ASP A 5 -11.41 62.32 -19.70
C ASP A 5 -10.37 61.73 -20.67
N ARG A 6 -10.22 62.30 -21.86
CA ARG A 6 -9.29 61.89 -22.91
C ARG A 6 -7.86 61.74 -22.38
N ARG A 7 -7.46 62.54 -21.42
CA ARG A 7 -6.11 62.50 -20.82
C ARG A 7 -5.90 61.29 -19.91
N ASP A 8 -6.96 60.88 -19.21
CA ASP A 8 -6.92 59.69 -18.36
C ASP A 8 -7.04 58.38 -19.16
N PHE A 9 -7.77 58.43 -20.29
CA PHE A 9 -7.81 57.33 -21.25
C PHE A 9 -6.41 57.07 -21.88
N ILE A 10 -5.69 58.14 -22.26
CA ILE A 10 -4.33 58.03 -22.83
C ILE A 10 -3.34 57.52 -21.78
N LYS A 11 -3.48 57.91 -20.51
CA LYS A 11 -2.66 57.36 -19.41
C LYS A 11 -2.96 55.89 -19.17
N LEU A 12 -4.25 55.48 -19.24
CA LEU A 12 -4.66 54.09 -19.07
C LEU A 12 -4.16 53.21 -20.22
N VAL A 13 -4.22 53.70 -21.47
CA VAL A 13 -3.68 52.99 -22.64
C VAL A 13 -2.15 52.94 -22.60
N GLY A 14 -1.48 54.01 -22.14
CA GLY A 14 -0.01 54.03 -21.95
C GLY A 14 0.44 53.08 -20.85
N ALA A 15 -0.26 53.02 -19.74
CA ALA A 15 0.01 52.09 -18.66
C ALA A 15 -0.33 50.63 -19.07
N GLY A 16 -1.39 50.44 -19.86
CA GLY A 16 -1.77 49.14 -20.41
C GLY A 16 -0.74 48.61 -21.41
N SER A 17 -0.17 49.43 -22.27
CA SER A 17 0.87 49.02 -23.22
C SER A 17 2.21 48.75 -22.55
N ALA A 18 2.59 49.46 -21.49
CA ALA A 18 3.78 49.19 -20.69
C ALA A 18 3.60 47.90 -19.89
N GLY A 19 2.40 47.67 -19.33
CA GLY A 19 2.06 46.40 -18.67
C GLY A 19 2.03 45.21 -19.62
N ALA A 20 1.51 45.40 -20.84
CA ALA A 20 1.52 44.37 -21.88
C ALA A 20 2.95 44.03 -22.35
N GLY A 21 3.83 45.05 -22.48
CA GLY A 21 5.23 44.83 -22.81
C GLY A 21 6.00 44.09 -21.71
N ALA A 22 5.79 44.46 -20.46
CA ALA A 22 6.38 43.74 -19.31
C ALA A 22 5.79 42.34 -19.16
N GLY A 23 4.50 42.16 -19.40
CA GLY A 23 3.85 40.83 -19.40
C GLY A 23 4.35 39.93 -20.53
N PHE A 24 4.63 40.52 -21.72
CA PHE A 24 5.22 39.77 -22.85
C PHE A 24 6.65 39.35 -22.58
N MET A 25 7.47 40.19 -21.96
CA MET A 25 8.84 39.80 -21.56
C MET A 25 8.86 38.77 -20.42
N LEU A 26 7.92 38.85 -19.46
CA LEU A 26 7.74 37.84 -18.43
C LEU A 26 7.24 36.52 -19.02
N ALA A 27 6.34 36.53 -20.01
CA ALA A 27 5.87 35.34 -20.69
C ALA A 27 6.94 34.65 -21.52
N GLN A 28 7.91 35.38 -22.06
CA GLN A 28 9.06 34.80 -22.75
C GLN A 28 10.10 34.16 -21.77
N SER A 29 10.13 34.60 -20.52
CA SER A 29 10.99 33.97 -19.49
C SER A 29 10.36 32.74 -18.83
N ILE A 30 9.04 32.54 -18.99
CA ILE A 30 8.34 31.32 -18.58
C ILE A 30 8.43 30.33 -19.75
N LYS A 31 9.38 29.40 -19.68
CA LYS A 31 9.60 28.32 -20.68
C LYS A 31 8.46 27.28 -20.75
N HIS A 32 7.23 27.67 -20.55
CA HIS A 32 6.08 26.82 -20.78
C HIS A 32 5.30 27.36 -21.97
N PRO A 33 5.28 26.64 -23.11
CA PRO A 33 4.53 27.10 -24.26
C PRO A 33 3.04 27.21 -23.92
N ILE A 34 2.45 28.37 -24.25
CA ILE A 34 1.00 28.63 -24.16
C ILE A 34 0.20 27.65 -25.04
N GLU A 35 0.89 26.88 -25.88
CA GLU A 35 0.36 25.85 -26.79
C GLU A 35 -0.56 24.82 -26.12
N TYR A 36 -0.39 24.56 -24.82
CA TYR A 36 -1.27 23.62 -24.09
C TYR A 36 -2.67 24.13 -23.75
N LEU A 37 -2.93 25.43 -23.95
CA LEU A 37 -4.22 26.04 -23.68
C LEU A 37 -5.12 26.18 -24.91
N ILE A 38 -4.58 25.98 -26.12
CA ILE A 38 -5.30 26.09 -27.38
C ILE A 38 -5.69 24.67 -27.84
N PRO A 39 -6.99 24.39 -28.06
CA PRO A 39 -7.41 23.11 -28.68
C PRO A 39 -6.71 22.94 -30.02
N TYR A 40 -6.36 21.70 -30.39
CA TYR A 40 -5.78 21.40 -31.69
C TYR A 40 -6.64 22.04 -32.81
N PRO A 41 -6.06 22.85 -33.69
CA PRO A 41 -6.79 23.46 -34.79
C PRO A 41 -7.34 22.43 -35.79
N VAL A 42 -6.71 21.22 -35.84
CA VAL A 42 -7.19 20.07 -36.57
C VAL A 42 -7.26 18.92 -35.58
N PRO A 43 -8.45 18.44 -35.17
CA PRO A 43 -8.57 17.30 -34.29
C PRO A 43 -8.01 16.05 -35.00
N PRO A 44 -7.31 15.14 -34.27
CA PRO A 44 -6.99 13.81 -34.77
C PRO A 44 -8.24 13.12 -35.30
N GLU A 45 -8.08 12.29 -36.34
CA GLU A 45 -9.21 11.63 -37.03
C GLU A 45 -10.08 10.77 -36.11
N ASP A 46 -9.50 10.29 -34.99
CA ASP A 46 -10.14 9.35 -34.06
C ASP A 46 -10.88 9.98 -32.90
N PHE A 47 -11.03 11.32 -32.84
CA PHE A 47 -11.81 11.90 -31.77
C PHE A 47 -12.73 13.04 -32.21
N SER A 48 -13.91 13.12 -31.59
CA SER A 48 -14.86 14.21 -31.77
C SER A 48 -14.72 15.20 -30.62
N PRO A 49 -14.46 16.51 -30.89
CA PRO A 49 -14.38 17.54 -29.86
C PRO A 49 -15.62 17.56 -28.97
N GLY A 50 -15.42 17.66 -27.66
CA GLY A 50 -16.52 17.70 -26.69
C GLY A 50 -17.10 16.35 -26.28
N ILE A 51 -16.82 15.24 -27.01
CA ILE A 51 -17.26 13.89 -26.66
C ILE A 51 -16.21 13.23 -25.77
N ALA A 52 -16.65 12.60 -24.67
CA ALA A 52 -15.77 11.83 -23.82
C ALA A 52 -15.63 10.40 -24.34
N THR A 53 -14.40 9.89 -24.35
CA THR A 53 -14.10 8.48 -24.59
C THR A 53 -13.71 7.83 -23.27
N TRP A 54 -14.04 6.55 -23.09
CA TRP A 54 -13.76 5.79 -21.87
C TRP A 54 -12.89 4.58 -22.19
N TYR A 55 -11.87 4.37 -21.40
CA TYR A 55 -10.94 3.24 -21.51
C TYR A 55 -10.89 2.49 -20.22
N ASN A 56 -11.02 1.17 -20.27
CA ASN A 56 -10.78 0.30 -19.13
C ASN A 56 -9.30 -0.05 -19.03
N SER A 57 -8.78 -0.10 -17.82
CA SER A 57 -7.38 -0.35 -17.47
C SER A 57 -7.28 -0.86 -16.04
N VAL A 58 -6.06 -0.92 -15.47
CA VAL A 58 -5.78 -1.38 -14.13
C VAL A 58 -5.06 -0.29 -13.34
N CYS A 59 -5.41 -0.14 -12.08
CA CYS A 59 -4.72 0.73 -11.14
C CYS A 59 -3.49 0.02 -10.57
N THR A 60 -2.32 0.60 -10.73
CA THR A 60 -1.05 0.08 -10.18
C THR A 60 -0.56 0.85 -8.95
N MET A 61 -1.43 1.66 -8.32
CA MET A 61 -1.05 2.47 -7.17
C MET A 61 -0.81 1.68 -5.88
N CYS A 62 -1.21 0.41 -5.84
CA CYS A 62 -0.90 -0.57 -4.79
C CYS A 62 -1.16 -1.98 -5.30
N SER A 63 -0.82 -2.99 -4.51
CA SER A 63 -0.96 -4.42 -4.87
C SER A 63 -2.40 -4.93 -5.00
N ALA A 64 -3.44 -4.12 -4.72
CA ALA A 64 -4.84 -4.56 -4.78
C ALA A 64 -5.36 -4.89 -6.19
N GLY A 65 -4.74 -4.35 -7.26
CA GLY A 65 -5.11 -4.65 -8.66
C GLY A 65 -6.54 -4.23 -9.02
N CYS A 66 -7.00 -3.07 -8.58
CA CYS A 66 -8.34 -2.57 -8.89
C CYS A 66 -8.50 -2.23 -10.37
N GLY A 67 -9.57 -2.70 -11.00
CA GLY A 67 -9.94 -2.27 -12.35
C GLY A 67 -10.41 -0.82 -12.36
N ILE A 68 -9.98 -0.07 -13.37
CA ILE A 68 -10.33 1.34 -13.54
C ILE A 68 -10.98 1.59 -14.90
N THR A 69 -11.81 2.62 -14.95
CA THR A 69 -12.35 3.21 -16.17
C THR A 69 -11.90 4.66 -16.23
N VAL A 70 -11.14 5.01 -17.26
CA VAL A 70 -10.55 6.32 -17.42
C VAL A 70 -11.31 7.11 -18.45
N ARG A 71 -11.83 8.26 -18.06
CA ARG A 71 -12.47 9.20 -18.97
C ARG A 71 -11.41 10.07 -19.61
N THR A 72 -11.35 10.03 -20.94
CA THR A 72 -10.55 10.93 -21.75
C THR A 72 -11.44 11.95 -22.46
N ARG A 73 -10.89 13.10 -22.74
CA ARG A 73 -11.49 14.11 -23.59
C ARG A 73 -10.39 14.82 -24.35
N GLU A 74 -10.52 14.85 -25.67
CA GLU A 74 -9.54 15.48 -26.55
C GLU A 74 -8.12 14.92 -26.31
N GLY A 75 -8.01 13.57 -26.23
CA GLY A 75 -6.74 12.88 -25.98
C GLY A 75 -6.14 13.04 -24.58
N ARG A 76 -6.86 13.66 -23.64
CA ARG A 76 -6.41 13.89 -22.26
C ARG A 76 -7.23 13.10 -21.26
N ALA A 77 -6.57 12.37 -20.37
CA ALA A 77 -7.24 11.75 -19.23
C ALA A 77 -7.76 12.81 -18.28
N LYS A 78 -9.05 12.75 -17.92
CA LYS A 78 -9.73 13.78 -17.10
C LYS A 78 -10.26 13.24 -15.78
N LYS A 79 -10.55 11.95 -15.71
CA LYS A 79 -11.09 11.33 -14.49
C LYS A 79 -10.79 9.82 -14.51
N ILE A 80 -10.47 9.28 -13.36
CA ILE A 80 -10.38 7.85 -13.11
C ILE A 80 -11.53 7.45 -12.20
N GLU A 81 -12.25 6.39 -12.56
CA GLU A 81 -13.27 5.75 -11.75
C GLU A 81 -12.99 4.25 -11.64
N GLY A 82 -13.63 3.57 -10.70
CA GLY A 82 -13.58 2.12 -10.65
C GLY A 82 -14.35 1.49 -11.81
N ASN A 83 -13.84 0.39 -12.36
CA ASN A 83 -14.52 -0.37 -13.39
C ASN A 83 -15.67 -1.20 -12.78
N PRO A 84 -16.94 -0.96 -13.14
CA PRO A 84 -18.08 -1.69 -12.58
C PRO A 84 -18.05 -3.21 -12.86
N SER A 85 -17.43 -3.62 -13.97
CA SER A 85 -17.33 -5.02 -14.38
C SER A 85 -16.22 -5.78 -13.65
N HIS A 86 -15.30 -5.07 -12.99
CA HIS A 86 -14.16 -5.69 -12.34
C HIS A 86 -14.52 -6.32 -10.99
N PRO A 87 -14.29 -7.64 -10.78
CA PRO A 87 -14.79 -8.33 -9.58
C PRO A 87 -14.13 -7.89 -8.29
N VAL A 88 -12.88 -7.39 -8.30
CA VAL A 88 -12.19 -6.93 -7.11
C VAL A 88 -12.86 -5.69 -6.52
N ASN A 89 -13.11 -4.66 -7.32
CA ASN A 89 -13.54 -3.36 -6.81
C ASN A 89 -14.96 -2.93 -7.27
N GLN A 90 -15.57 -3.60 -8.21
CA GLN A 90 -16.99 -3.45 -8.61
C GLN A 90 -17.44 -1.98 -8.73
N GLY A 91 -16.67 -1.18 -9.44
CA GLY A 91 -16.92 0.23 -9.66
C GLY A 91 -16.48 1.17 -8.53
N ARG A 92 -15.88 0.68 -7.46
CA ARG A 92 -15.33 1.51 -6.38
C ARG A 92 -13.85 1.75 -6.58
N LEU A 93 -13.34 2.85 -6.01
CA LEU A 93 -11.93 3.19 -6.07
C LEU A 93 -11.54 4.01 -4.84
N CYS A 94 -10.37 3.74 -4.26
CA CYS A 94 -9.85 4.49 -3.12
C CYS A 94 -9.31 5.86 -3.56
N ALA A 95 -9.00 6.73 -2.59
CA ALA A 95 -8.48 8.07 -2.85
C ALA A 95 -7.16 8.05 -3.64
N LEU A 96 -6.25 7.13 -3.30
CA LEU A 96 -4.97 6.96 -4.00
C LEU A 96 -5.18 6.58 -5.48
N GLY A 97 -6.10 5.64 -5.77
CA GLY A 97 -6.45 5.29 -7.14
C GLY A 97 -7.10 6.44 -7.93
N GLN A 98 -7.94 7.27 -7.27
CA GLN A 98 -8.48 8.50 -7.86
C GLN A 98 -7.37 9.50 -8.20
N ALA A 99 -6.35 9.60 -7.35
CA ALA A 99 -5.20 10.49 -7.55
C ALA A 99 -4.23 10.01 -8.64
N GLY A 100 -4.42 8.84 -9.22
CA GLY A 100 -3.60 8.33 -10.32
C GLY A 100 -3.47 9.26 -11.53
N LEU A 101 -4.44 10.17 -11.75
CA LEU A 101 -4.30 11.26 -12.73
C LEU A 101 -3.11 12.18 -12.43
N GLN A 102 -2.81 12.39 -11.16
CA GLN A 102 -1.69 13.24 -10.76
C GLN A 102 -0.34 12.56 -11.00
N VAL A 103 -0.29 11.24 -11.07
CA VAL A 103 0.91 10.52 -11.52
C VAL A 103 1.21 10.87 -12.98
N LEU A 104 0.20 10.83 -13.85
CA LEU A 104 0.35 11.16 -15.27
C LEU A 104 0.78 12.61 -15.51
N TYR A 105 0.15 13.56 -14.81
CA TYR A 105 0.35 15.01 -15.02
C TYR A 105 1.26 15.66 -13.99
N ASN A 106 1.97 14.90 -13.18
CA ASN A 106 2.89 15.43 -12.19
C ASN A 106 4.01 16.24 -12.88
N PRO A 107 4.24 17.51 -12.47
CA PRO A 107 5.26 18.34 -13.09
C PRO A 107 6.70 17.90 -12.80
N ASP A 108 6.91 17.01 -11.84
CA ASP A 108 8.21 16.48 -11.43
C ASP A 108 8.55 15.12 -12.08
N ARG A 109 7.75 14.69 -13.07
CA ARG A 109 8.08 13.49 -13.85
C ARG A 109 9.40 13.66 -14.59
N LEU A 110 10.16 12.57 -14.63
CA LEU A 110 11.33 12.44 -15.49
C LEU A 110 10.87 12.37 -16.95
N THR A 111 11.39 13.26 -17.78
CA THR A 111 10.86 13.50 -19.13
C THR A 111 11.69 12.88 -20.26
N ALA A 112 12.92 12.47 -19.98
CA ALA A 112 13.84 11.88 -20.95
C ALA A 112 14.94 11.10 -20.24
N PRO A 113 15.68 10.23 -20.95
CA PRO A 113 16.86 9.55 -20.40
C PRO A 113 17.92 10.52 -19.90
N MET A 114 18.58 10.16 -18.81
CA MET A 114 19.58 11.00 -18.17
C MET A 114 20.81 10.18 -17.74
N ALA A 115 21.97 10.80 -17.78
CA ALA A 115 23.21 10.27 -17.23
C ALA A 115 23.74 11.19 -16.13
N ARG A 116 24.29 10.60 -15.09
CA ARG A 116 24.90 11.32 -13.98
C ARG A 116 26.19 12.05 -14.45
N THR A 117 26.33 13.29 -14.03
CA THR A 117 27.52 14.13 -14.36
C THR A 117 28.34 14.51 -13.13
N GLY A 118 27.71 14.46 -11.93
CA GLY A 118 28.38 14.78 -10.66
C GLY A 118 28.68 13.55 -9.81
N GLU A 119 28.98 13.78 -8.54
CA GLU A 119 29.10 12.73 -7.55
C GLU A 119 27.76 12.01 -7.36
N ARG A 120 27.81 10.73 -6.98
CA ARG A 120 26.61 9.92 -6.76
C ARG A 120 25.76 10.53 -5.62
N GLY A 121 24.46 10.69 -5.86
CA GLY A 121 23.56 11.33 -4.92
C GLY A 121 23.55 12.86 -4.94
N SER A 122 24.38 13.51 -5.81
CA SER A 122 24.38 14.98 -5.94
C SER A 122 23.15 15.55 -6.67
N GLY A 123 22.33 14.70 -7.31
CA GLY A 123 21.23 15.13 -8.16
C GLY A 123 21.66 15.76 -9.50
N SER A 124 22.95 15.69 -9.86
CA SER A 124 23.49 16.28 -11.09
C SER A 124 23.40 15.29 -12.25
N PHE A 125 22.50 15.56 -13.18
CA PHE A 125 22.26 14.74 -14.37
C PHE A 125 22.21 15.60 -15.62
N GLU A 126 22.61 15.02 -16.74
CA GLU A 126 22.41 15.57 -18.08
C GLU A 126 21.52 14.67 -18.92
N GLN A 127 20.73 15.27 -19.79
CA GLN A 127 19.88 14.51 -20.71
C GLN A 127 20.74 13.83 -21.78
N ILE A 128 20.47 12.56 -22.05
CA ILE A 128 21.09 11.76 -23.12
C ILE A 128 20.01 11.21 -24.06
N THR A 129 20.45 10.57 -25.15
CA THR A 129 19.52 9.87 -26.05
C THR A 129 19.17 8.47 -25.51
N TRP A 130 18.03 7.94 -25.92
CA TRP A 130 17.66 6.54 -25.65
C TRP A 130 18.70 5.57 -26.22
N GLY A 131 19.20 5.86 -27.41
CA GLY A 131 20.25 5.06 -28.06
C GLY A 131 21.50 4.94 -27.20
N ASP A 132 22.01 6.08 -26.68
CA ASP A 132 23.18 6.11 -25.82
C ASP A 132 22.95 5.39 -24.50
N GLY A 133 21.82 5.66 -23.83
CA GLY A 133 21.50 5.04 -22.56
C GLY A 133 21.40 3.51 -22.66
N LEU A 134 20.62 3.03 -23.63
CA LEU A 134 20.45 1.59 -23.84
C LEU A 134 21.73 0.90 -24.28
N SER A 135 22.56 1.54 -25.13
CA SER A 135 23.85 0.96 -25.54
C SER A 135 24.79 0.80 -24.36
N ARG A 136 24.93 1.82 -23.50
CA ARG A 136 25.79 1.74 -22.29
C ARG A 136 25.39 0.57 -21.38
N VAL A 137 24.07 0.38 -21.18
CA VAL A 137 23.56 -0.73 -20.36
C VAL A 137 23.78 -2.06 -21.05
N ALA A 138 23.44 -2.18 -22.36
CA ALA A 138 23.57 -3.40 -23.12
C ALA A 138 25.05 -3.86 -23.25
N ASP A 139 25.97 -2.94 -23.49
CA ASP A 139 27.42 -3.22 -23.58
C ASP A 139 27.93 -3.77 -22.23
N ARG A 140 27.51 -3.15 -21.12
CA ARG A 140 27.91 -3.61 -19.78
C ARG A 140 27.35 -4.99 -19.44
N LEU A 141 26.05 -5.18 -19.67
CA LEU A 141 25.39 -6.47 -19.43
C LEU A 141 25.91 -7.57 -20.36
N GLY A 142 26.17 -7.24 -21.64
CA GLY A 142 26.75 -8.16 -22.61
C GLY A 142 28.12 -8.67 -22.16
N SER A 143 29.04 -7.78 -21.76
CA SER A 143 30.32 -8.17 -21.21
C SER A 143 30.24 -9.07 -20.00
N ILE A 144 29.35 -8.75 -19.03
CA ILE A 144 29.14 -9.55 -17.83
C ILE A 144 28.63 -10.97 -18.20
N ARG A 145 27.69 -11.05 -19.16
CA ARG A 145 27.13 -12.30 -19.64
C ARG A 145 28.18 -13.17 -20.36
N GLU A 146 28.98 -12.57 -21.26
CA GLU A 146 30.06 -13.25 -21.97
C GLU A 146 31.12 -13.81 -21.02
N ASP A 147 31.42 -13.10 -19.96
CA ASP A 147 32.35 -13.52 -18.90
C ASP A 147 31.76 -14.58 -17.93
N GLY A 148 30.48 -14.94 -18.07
CA GLY A 148 29.80 -15.87 -17.17
C GLY A 148 29.56 -15.35 -15.76
N ARG A 149 29.56 -14.01 -15.57
CA ARG A 149 29.41 -13.34 -14.27
C ARG A 149 27.95 -12.86 -14.01
N GLY A 150 26.96 -13.54 -14.60
CA GLY A 150 25.54 -13.13 -14.52
C GLY A 150 25.04 -12.83 -13.11
N ASP A 151 25.47 -13.59 -12.10
CA ASP A 151 25.08 -13.38 -10.69
C ASP A 151 25.60 -12.03 -10.11
N SER A 152 26.43 -11.29 -10.81
CA SER A 152 26.79 -9.92 -10.44
C SER A 152 25.75 -8.87 -10.90
N VAL A 153 24.72 -9.29 -11.63
CA VAL A 153 23.61 -8.43 -12.03
C VAL A 153 22.41 -8.66 -11.10
N CYS A 154 21.90 -7.61 -10.48
CA CYS A 154 20.70 -7.65 -9.69
C CYS A 154 19.60 -6.78 -10.35
N PHE A 155 18.40 -7.33 -10.46
CA PHE A 155 17.20 -6.60 -10.85
C PHE A 155 16.28 -6.46 -9.63
N LEU A 156 16.13 -5.24 -9.12
CA LEU A 156 15.30 -4.91 -7.97
C LEU A 156 14.06 -4.14 -8.43
N SER A 157 12.89 -4.73 -8.25
CA SER A 157 11.61 -4.16 -8.66
C SER A 157 10.69 -3.96 -7.47
N GLU A 158 9.82 -2.97 -7.52
CA GLU A 158 8.59 -3.05 -6.73
C GLU A 158 7.75 -4.27 -7.16
N GLY A 159 6.70 -4.61 -6.40
CA GLY A 159 5.85 -5.75 -6.71
C GLY A 159 5.13 -5.59 -8.07
N VAL A 160 5.52 -6.40 -9.03
CA VAL A 160 4.86 -6.53 -10.33
C VAL A 160 4.34 -7.95 -10.52
N ARG A 161 3.26 -8.09 -11.27
CA ARG A 161 2.64 -9.39 -11.57
C ARG A 161 2.43 -9.54 -13.07
N GLY A 162 1.90 -10.69 -13.49
CA GLY A 162 1.56 -10.95 -14.87
C GLY A 162 2.77 -11.09 -15.79
N HIS A 163 2.56 -10.77 -17.06
CA HIS A 163 3.56 -10.99 -18.10
C HIS A 163 4.77 -10.06 -18.01
N LEU A 164 4.66 -8.91 -17.30
CA LEU A 164 5.83 -8.07 -17.04
C LEU A 164 6.79 -8.74 -16.04
N ALA A 165 6.26 -9.36 -14.99
CA ALA A 165 7.08 -10.13 -14.06
C ALA A 165 7.75 -11.34 -14.72
N ASP A 166 7.02 -12.05 -15.58
CA ASP A 166 7.57 -13.15 -16.39
C ASP A 166 8.67 -12.67 -17.34
N LEU A 167 8.48 -11.53 -17.98
CA LEU A 167 9.50 -10.93 -18.86
C LEU A 167 10.79 -10.62 -18.10
N PHE A 168 10.69 -10.05 -16.89
CA PHE A 168 11.86 -9.81 -16.05
C PHE A 168 12.59 -11.10 -15.70
N GLY A 169 11.84 -12.14 -15.33
CA GLY A 169 12.40 -13.44 -15.03
C GLY A 169 13.16 -14.06 -16.20
N ARG A 170 12.54 -14.07 -17.38
CA ARG A 170 13.17 -14.56 -18.61
C ARG A 170 14.42 -13.76 -18.99
N PHE A 171 14.38 -12.44 -18.83
CA PHE A 171 15.55 -11.61 -19.08
C PHE A 171 16.70 -11.96 -18.12
N MET A 172 16.41 -12.09 -16.83
CA MET A 172 17.43 -12.45 -15.83
C MET A 172 17.94 -13.88 -15.99
N GLU A 173 17.11 -14.81 -16.44
CA GLU A 173 17.53 -16.16 -16.83
C GLU A 173 18.55 -16.13 -18.00
N GLN A 174 18.29 -15.30 -19.03
CA GLN A 174 19.22 -15.12 -20.13
C GLN A 174 20.53 -14.42 -19.71
N MET A 175 20.50 -13.66 -18.62
CA MET A 175 21.70 -13.11 -17.99
C MET A 175 22.48 -14.15 -17.19
N GLY A 176 21.89 -15.31 -16.88
CA GLY A 176 22.45 -16.28 -15.95
C GLY A 176 22.45 -15.79 -14.51
N SER A 177 21.45 -14.98 -14.13
CA SER A 177 21.33 -14.42 -12.78
C SER A 177 20.08 -14.92 -12.06
N GLY A 178 20.26 -15.39 -10.84
CA GLY A 178 19.16 -15.68 -9.90
C GLY A 178 18.69 -14.48 -9.05
N ARG A 179 19.18 -13.27 -9.34
CA ARG A 179 18.94 -12.09 -8.50
C ARG A 179 17.84 -11.17 -9.07
N LEU A 180 16.67 -11.75 -9.35
CA LEU A 180 15.43 -11.00 -9.56
C LEU A 180 14.71 -10.88 -8.21
N LEU A 181 14.68 -9.67 -7.67
CA LEU A 181 14.15 -9.36 -6.34
C LEU A 181 12.94 -8.42 -6.46
N HIS A 182 11.84 -8.77 -5.78
CA HIS A 182 10.70 -7.88 -5.60
C HIS A 182 10.66 -7.39 -4.16
N TYR A 183 10.75 -6.08 -3.97
CA TYR A 183 10.76 -5.45 -2.66
C TYR A 183 9.64 -4.44 -2.51
N GLU A 184 8.80 -4.66 -1.51
CA GLU A 184 7.78 -3.72 -1.02
C GLU A 184 7.73 -3.79 0.51
N PHE A 185 7.73 -2.64 1.18
CA PHE A 185 7.57 -2.57 2.64
C PHE A 185 6.25 -3.18 3.11
N THR A 186 5.21 -3.09 2.29
CA THR A 186 3.84 -3.54 2.59
C THR A 186 3.55 -4.99 2.19
N HIS A 187 4.56 -5.71 1.70
CA HIS A 187 4.36 -7.10 1.30
C HIS A 187 3.88 -7.97 2.49
N PRO A 188 2.81 -8.75 2.32
CA PRO A 188 2.25 -9.54 3.42
C PRO A 188 3.01 -10.86 3.65
N GLY A 189 4.35 -10.84 3.70
CA GLY A 189 5.22 -12.02 3.84
C GLY A 189 4.89 -12.88 5.05
N THR A 190 4.60 -12.23 6.17
CA THR A 190 4.16 -12.90 7.41
C THR A 190 2.88 -13.72 7.21
N LEU A 191 1.93 -13.20 6.42
CA LEU A 191 0.66 -13.89 6.15
C LEU A 191 0.86 -15.09 5.20
N TYR A 192 1.71 -14.93 4.18
CA TYR A 192 2.09 -16.06 3.32
C TYR A 192 2.77 -17.18 4.12
N ALA A 193 3.72 -16.84 5.00
CA ALA A 193 4.40 -17.79 5.84
C ALA A 193 3.44 -18.53 6.79
N ALA A 194 2.52 -17.83 7.42
CA ALA A 194 1.53 -18.42 8.29
C ALA A 194 0.58 -19.37 7.54
N ASN A 195 0.14 -19.00 6.33
CA ASN A 195 -0.70 -19.85 5.50
C ASN A 195 0.06 -21.09 4.99
N GLN A 196 1.32 -20.91 4.56
CA GLN A 196 2.19 -22.02 4.17
C GLN A 196 2.42 -22.98 5.33
N HIS A 197 2.62 -22.45 6.53
CA HIS A 197 2.81 -23.28 7.73
C HIS A 197 1.52 -24.02 8.10
N PHE A 198 0.38 -23.33 8.15
CA PHE A 198 -0.88 -23.90 8.64
C PHE A 198 -1.58 -24.79 7.60
N PHE A 199 -1.67 -24.35 6.35
CA PHE A 199 -2.45 -24.99 5.28
C PHE A 199 -1.58 -25.66 4.21
N GLY A 200 -0.30 -25.33 4.11
CA GLY A 200 0.54 -25.74 2.99
C GLY A 200 0.37 -24.88 1.73
N GLU A 201 -0.39 -23.80 1.81
CA GLU A 201 -0.71 -22.94 0.69
C GLU A 201 0.15 -21.67 0.68
N GLN A 202 0.64 -21.30 -0.51
CA GLN A 202 1.48 -20.12 -0.70
C GLN A 202 0.70 -18.89 -1.13
N TYR A 203 -0.64 -18.98 -1.24
CA TYR A 203 -1.51 -17.90 -1.70
C TYR A 203 -2.28 -17.26 -0.55
N LEU A 204 -2.68 -16.01 -0.74
CA LEU A 204 -3.59 -15.36 0.18
C LEU A 204 -4.99 -15.95 0.07
N PRO A 205 -5.68 -16.20 1.18
CA PRO A 205 -7.04 -16.70 1.15
C PRO A 205 -8.02 -15.62 0.71
N TYR A 206 -9.21 -16.03 0.30
CA TYR A 206 -10.36 -15.17 0.14
C TYR A 206 -11.14 -15.08 1.44
N TYR A 207 -11.21 -13.90 2.02
CA TYR A 207 -11.99 -13.61 3.21
C TYR A 207 -13.40 -13.17 2.80
N ASP A 208 -14.41 -14.03 3.02
CA ASP A 208 -15.78 -13.75 2.57
C ASP A 208 -16.52 -12.83 3.56
N LEU A 209 -16.02 -11.58 3.67
CA LEU A 209 -16.57 -10.58 4.59
C LEU A 209 -18.04 -10.24 4.33
N GLN A 210 -18.51 -10.35 3.09
CA GLN A 210 -19.88 -9.97 2.74
C GLN A 210 -20.93 -10.88 3.38
N ASN A 211 -20.60 -12.14 3.62
CA ASN A 211 -21.48 -13.14 4.20
C ASN A 211 -21.19 -13.38 5.68
N THR A 212 -20.11 -12.80 6.23
CA THR A 212 -19.71 -12.95 7.63
C THR A 212 -20.73 -12.26 8.56
N ARG A 213 -21.12 -12.94 9.63
CA ARG A 213 -22.01 -12.40 10.67
C ARG A 213 -21.27 -11.93 11.93
N PHE A 214 -20.11 -12.49 12.20
CA PHE A 214 -19.26 -12.04 13.29
C PHE A 214 -17.80 -12.06 12.84
N LEU A 215 -17.21 -10.86 12.72
CA LEU A 215 -15.82 -10.66 12.32
C LEU A 215 -14.98 -10.30 13.54
N LEU A 216 -13.86 -11.01 13.73
CA LEU A 216 -12.76 -10.63 14.59
C LEU A 216 -11.56 -10.24 13.72
N SER A 217 -11.03 -9.06 13.92
CA SER A 217 -9.83 -8.60 13.23
C SER A 217 -8.72 -8.36 14.24
N PHE A 218 -7.61 -9.08 14.07
CA PHE A 218 -6.40 -8.98 14.88
C PHE A 218 -5.39 -8.10 14.13
N GLY A 219 -5.37 -6.82 14.42
CA GLY A 219 -4.44 -5.83 13.88
C GLY A 219 -4.62 -5.45 12.41
N ALA A 220 -5.49 -6.11 11.65
CA ALA A 220 -5.67 -5.82 10.22
C ALA A 220 -6.57 -4.59 10.02
N ASP A 221 -5.99 -3.48 9.50
CA ASP A 221 -6.77 -2.30 9.08
C ASP A 221 -7.37 -2.51 7.68
N TYR A 222 -8.31 -3.45 7.57
CA TYR A 222 -8.87 -3.92 6.30
C TYR A 222 -9.75 -2.89 5.58
N LEU A 223 -10.21 -1.83 6.27
CA LEU A 223 -10.90 -0.69 5.66
C LEU A 223 -9.95 0.42 5.27
N GLY A 224 -8.73 0.44 5.83
CA GLY A 224 -7.71 1.46 5.59
C GLY A 224 -6.69 1.07 4.52
N SER A 225 -5.75 0.22 4.88
CA SER A 225 -4.56 -0.05 4.06
C SER A 225 -4.22 -1.53 3.86
N TRP A 226 -4.90 -2.45 4.56
CA TRP A 226 -4.54 -3.86 4.53
C TRP A 226 -4.99 -4.57 3.26
N ILE A 227 -4.04 -5.07 2.46
CA ILE A 227 -4.16 -5.92 1.27
C ILE A 227 -5.05 -5.30 0.17
N SER A 228 -6.37 -5.29 0.32
CA SER A 228 -7.34 -4.82 -0.68
C SER A 228 -8.50 -4.05 -0.02
N PRO A 229 -8.26 -2.82 0.48
CA PRO A 229 -9.25 -2.10 1.29
C PRO A 229 -10.55 -1.81 0.54
N VAL A 230 -10.51 -1.64 -0.79
CA VAL A 230 -11.73 -1.42 -1.59
C VAL A 230 -12.59 -2.68 -1.64
N HIS A 231 -11.98 -3.85 -1.86
CA HIS A 231 -12.68 -5.13 -1.87
C HIS A 231 -13.28 -5.45 -0.50
N HIS A 232 -12.46 -5.30 0.54
CA HIS A 232 -12.89 -5.54 1.92
C HIS A 232 -13.98 -4.56 2.37
N GLY A 233 -13.87 -3.28 1.97
CA GLY A 233 -14.90 -2.26 2.22
C GLY A 233 -16.24 -2.58 1.57
N LEU A 234 -16.24 -3.17 0.37
CA LEU A 234 -17.47 -3.70 -0.26
C LEU A 234 -18.08 -4.84 0.57
N GLY A 235 -17.27 -5.80 1.00
CA GLY A 235 -17.71 -6.90 1.85
C GLY A 235 -18.29 -6.40 3.17
N TYR A 236 -17.57 -5.48 3.84
CA TYR A 236 -18.04 -4.82 5.05
C TYR A 236 -19.39 -4.12 4.86
N GLY A 237 -19.53 -3.30 3.82
CA GLY A 237 -20.76 -2.59 3.53
C GLY A 237 -21.95 -3.54 3.33
N ARG A 238 -21.76 -4.66 2.63
CA ARG A 238 -22.78 -5.68 2.41
C ARG A 238 -23.17 -6.40 3.71
N SER A 239 -22.22 -6.83 4.50
CA SER A 239 -22.43 -7.44 5.79
C SER A 239 -23.20 -6.52 6.75
N ARG A 240 -22.94 -5.19 6.69
CA ARG A 240 -23.59 -4.19 7.53
C ARG A 240 -24.94 -3.70 7.00
N ALA A 241 -25.21 -3.86 5.71
CA ALA A 241 -26.47 -3.45 5.08
C ALA A 241 -27.64 -4.42 5.38
N ALA A 242 -27.37 -5.60 5.92
CA ALA A 242 -28.39 -6.57 6.27
C ALA A 242 -29.37 -6.01 7.33
N ARG A 243 -30.61 -6.54 7.34
CA ARG A 243 -31.63 -6.15 8.32
C ARG A 243 -31.18 -6.49 9.73
N HIS A 244 -31.79 -5.89 10.75
CA HIS A 244 -31.40 -5.91 12.16
C HIS A 244 -31.00 -7.28 12.73
N ASP A 245 -31.68 -8.35 12.33
CA ASP A 245 -31.47 -9.73 12.79
C ASP A 245 -30.29 -10.45 12.09
N THR A 246 -29.85 -9.95 10.93
CA THR A 246 -28.79 -10.56 10.11
C THR A 246 -27.58 -9.67 9.92
N ARG A 247 -27.57 -8.46 10.50
CA ARG A 247 -26.45 -7.52 10.40
C ARG A 247 -25.19 -8.11 11.03
N GLY A 248 -24.10 -8.13 10.24
CA GLY A 248 -22.79 -8.55 10.74
C GLY A 248 -22.30 -7.66 11.88
N ARG A 249 -21.64 -8.27 12.87
CA ARG A 249 -20.94 -7.58 13.95
C ARG A 249 -19.45 -7.67 13.75
N PHE A 250 -18.73 -6.67 14.23
CA PHE A 250 -17.30 -6.57 14.03
C PHE A 250 -16.59 -6.09 15.30
N VAL A 251 -15.51 -6.80 15.68
CA VAL A 251 -14.62 -6.45 16.78
C VAL A 251 -13.21 -6.29 16.22
N GLN A 252 -12.58 -5.15 16.49
CA GLN A 252 -11.21 -4.86 16.15
C GLN A 252 -10.32 -4.96 17.38
N ILE A 253 -9.21 -5.69 17.27
CA ILE A 253 -8.23 -5.94 18.34
C ILE A 253 -6.90 -5.40 17.88
N GLU A 254 -6.42 -4.31 18.49
CA GLU A 254 -5.18 -3.62 18.10
C GLU A 254 -4.75 -2.62 19.18
N PRO A 255 -3.47 -2.24 19.28
CA PRO A 255 -2.99 -1.30 20.31
C PRO A 255 -3.33 0.17 20.01
N ARG A 256 -3.58 0.51 18.74
CA ARG A 256 -3.98 1.83 18.25
C ARG A 256 -5.21 1.71 17.35
N MET A 257 -6.24 2.49 17.65
CA MET A 257 -7.48 2.50 16.87
C MET A 257 -7.23 2.98 15.45
N SER A 258 -7.36 2.05 14.49
CA SER A 258 -7.30 2.30 13.05
C SER A 258 -8.66 2.76 12.50
N ILE A 259 -8.76 2.99 11.18
CA ILE A 259 -10.05 3.23 10.49
C ILE A 259 -10.99 2.04 10.72
N SER A 260 -10.46 0.83 10.65
CA SER A 260 -11.23 -0.38 10.94
C SER A 260 -11.69 -0.40 12.41
N GLY A 261 -10.83 -0.01 13.35
CA GLY A 261 -11.19 0.12 14.77
C GLY A 261 -12.28 1.13 15.03
N ALA A 262 -12.23 2.29 14.37
CA ALA A 262 -13.27 3.32 14.48
C ALA A 262 -14.63 2.90 13.88
N ALA A 263 -14.61 2.00 12.87
CA ALA A 263 -15.80 1.45 12.24
C ALA A 263 -16.36 0.21 12.96
N ALA A 264 -15.64 -0.35 13.95
CA ALA A 264 -16.01 -1.54 14.68
C ALA A 264 -17.20 -1.31 15.63
N ASP A 265 -17.92 -2.38 15.94
CA ASP A 265 -18.91 -2.36 17.02
C ASP A 265 -18.25 -2.37 18.41
N GLU A 266 -17.01 -2.88 18.48
CA GLU A 266 -16.21 -2.92 19.69
C GLU A 266 -14.71 -2.85 19.29
N TRP A 267 -13.98 -1.94 19.91
CA TRP A 267 -12.53 -1.86 19.83
C TRP A 267 -11.91 -2.35 21.14
N ILE A 268 -10.95 -3.27 21.03
CA ILE A 268 -10.26 -3.85 22.17
C ILE A 268 -8.77 -3.55 22.04
N ALA A 269 -8.24 -2.81 23.01
CA ALA A 269 -6.82 -2.56 23.11
C ALA A 269 -6.11 -3.81 23.66
N ALA A 270 -5.23 -4.41 22.85
CA ALA A 270 -4.36 -5.51 23.24
C ALA A 270 -2.92 -5.00 23.38
N ARG A 271 -2.18 -5.54 24.34
CA ARG A 271 -0.74 -5.25 24.42
C ARG A 271 -0.06 -5.70 23.12
N PRO A 272 0.83 -4.88 22.54
CA PRO A 272 1.48 -5.18 21.28
C PRO A 272 2.18 -6.54 21.27
N GLY A 273 1.94 -7.35 20.24
CA GLY A 273 2.50 -8.69 20.07
C GLY A 273 1.85 -9.79 20.91
N THR A 274 0.71 -9.50 21.58
CA THR A 274 -0.04 -10.51 22.36
C THR A 274 -1.35 -10.92 21.70
N GLU A 275 -1.65 -10.46 20.51
CA GLU A 275 -2.89 -10.71 19.77
C GLU A 275 -3.07 -12.22 19.49
N GLY A 276 -1.99 -12.94 19.19
CA GLY A 276 -2.02 -14.40 19.01
C GLY A 276 -2.32 -15.16 20.31
N MET A 277 -1.83 -14.67 21.44
CA MET A 277 -2.19 -15.22 22.76
C MET A 277 -3.70 -15.16 22.99
N LEU A 278 -4.34 -14.02 22.62
CA LEU A 278 -5.79 -13.88 22.70
C LEU A 278 -6.50 -14.90 21.81
N ALA A 279 -6.04 -15.08 20.57
CA ALA A 279 -6.62 -16.06 19.64
C ALA A 279 -6.54 -17.49 20.21
N LEU A 280 -5.37 -17.91 20.76
CA LEU A 280 -5.22 -19.22 21.40
C LEU A 280 -6.02 -19.37 22.69
N GLY A 281 -6.14 -18.32 23.51
CA GLY A 281 -6.99 -18.33 24.70
C GLY A 281 -8.48 -18.50 24.38
N MET A 282 -8.93 -17.87 23.30
CA MET A 282 -10.30 -18.07 22.78
C MET A 282 -10.48 -19.50 22.24
N ALA A 283 -9.50 -20.03 21.50
CA ALA A 283 -9.49 -21.40 21.00
C ALA A 283 -9.53 -22.42 22.13
N HIS A 284 -8.73 -22.23 23.18
CA HIS A 284 -8.76 -23.05 24.40
C HIS A 284 -10.15 -23.04 25.04
N HIS A 285 -10.79 -21.86 25.19
CA HIS A 285 -12.11 -21.76 25.76
C HIS A 285 -13.18 -22.48 24.92
N ILE A 286 -13.12 -22.37 23.58
CA ILE A 286 -14.01 -23.07 22.64
C ILE A 286 -13.89 -24.59 22.81
N LEU A 287 -12.66 -25.11 22.91
CA LEU A 287 -12.43 -26.54 23.16
C LEU A 287 -12.98 -27.00 24.51
N ALA A 288 -12.74 -26.23 25.58
CA ALA A 288 -13.22 -26.51 26.92
C ALA A 288 -14.75 -26.51 27.02
N ALA A 289 -15.43 -25.62 26.28
CA ALA A 289 -16.88 -25.54 26.16
C ALA A 289 -17.51 -26.64 25.24
N GLY A 290 -16.70 -27.50 24.62
CA GLY A 290 -17.18 -28.54 23.70
C GLY A 290 -17.57 -28.03 22.31
N GLY A 291 -17.08 -26.86 21.90
CA GLY A 291 -17.41 -26.23 20.62
C GLY A 291 -16.73 -26.87 19.40
N TYR A 292 -15.79 -27.81 19.61
CA TYR A 292 -15.11 -28.54 18.56
C TYR A 292 -15.08 -30.04 18.87
N ASN A 293 -15.43 -30.89 17.89
CA ASN A 293 -15.52 -32.34 18.03
C ASN A 293 -14.81 -33.12 16.89
N GLY A 294 -13.77 -32.52 16.29
CA GLY A 294 -12.93 -33.20 15.28
C GLY A 294 -12.14 -34.38 15.86
N SER A 295 -11.62 -35.24 15.00
CA SER A 295 -10.82 -36.43 15.39
C SER A 295 -9.50 -36.05 16.05
N ASP A 296 -9.00 -34.85 15.85
CA ASP A 296 -7.77 -34.26 16.39
C ASP A 296 -7.98 -33.43 17.66
N ARG A 297 -9.21 -33.46 18.22
CA ARG A 297 -9.58 -32.68 19.41
C ARG A 297 -8.65 -32.89 20.60
N GLU A 298 -8.24 -34.12 20.87
CA GLU A 298 -7.36 -34.44 22.01
C GLU A 298 -5.98 -33.80 21.84
N GLN A 299 -5.44 -33.78 20.61
CA GLN A 299 -4.18 -33.12 20.30
C GLN A 299 -4.28 -31.60 20.52
N TRP A 300 -5.37 -30.98 20.05
CA TRP A 300 -5.64 -29.55 20.28
C TRP A 300 -5.79 -29.20 21.76
N VAL A 301 -6.48 -30.02 22.54
CA VAL A 301 -6.60 -29.82 24.00
C VAL A 301 -5.23 -29.86 24.67
N ALA A 302 -4.35 -30.80 24.29
CA ALA A 302 -3.00 -30.88 24.82
C ALA A 302 -2.13 -29.68 24.40
N ALA A 303 -2.20 -29.28 23.12
CA ALA A 303 -1.43 -28.18 22.57
C ALA A 303 -1.80 -26.82 23.17
N LEU A 304 -3.09 -26.62 23.54
CA LEU A 304 -3.59 -25.35 24.05
C LEU A 304 -3.69 -25.28 25.59
N ASP A 305 -3.25 -26.27 26.34
CA ASP A 305 -3.36 -26.33 27.81
C ASP A 305 -2.76 -25.10 28.53
N ALA A 306 -1.65 -24.57 28.00
CA ALA A 306 -0.98 -23.39 28.54
C ALA A 306 -1.78 -22.06 28.37
N TYR A 307 -2.77 -22.03 27.47
CA TYR A 307 -3.50 -20.84 27.08
C TYR A 307 -4.84 -20.67 27.79
N SER A 308 -4.86 -20.98 29.08
CA SER A 308 -6.08 -20.75 29.89
C SER A 308 -6.49 -19.28 29.87
N VAL A 309 -7.79 -19.00 30.01
CA VAL A 309 -8.32 -17.61 30.03
C VAL A 309 -7.63 -16.74 31.09
N GLY A 310 -7.24 -17.33 32.25
CA GLY A 310 -6.52 -16.60 33.29
C GLY A 310 -5.10 -16.21 32.88
N SER A 311 -4.34 -17.13 32.29
CA SER A 311 -3.01 -16.90 31.76
C SER A 311 -3.01 -15.84 30.65
N VAL A 312 -3.95 -15.98 29.70
CA VAL A 312 -4.09 -15.05 28.58
C VAL A 312 -4.52 -13.66 29.03
N ALA A 313 -5.41 -13.52 30.00
CA ALA A 313 -5.82 -12.24 30.56
C ALA A 313 -4.63 -11.50 31.20
N ALA A 314 -3.76 -12.21 31.91
CA ALA A 314 -2.55 -11.63 32.52
C ALA A 314 -1.56 -11.13 31.45
N SER A 315 -1.39 -11.89 30.37
CA SER A 315 -0.44 -11.54 29.28
C SER A 315 -0.95 -10.39 28.40
N THR A 316 -2.22 -10.45 27.98
CA THR A 316 -2.80 -9.49 27.03
C THR A 316 -3.28 -8.19 27.67
N GLY A 317 -3.56 -8.21 28.98
CA GLY A 317 -4.25 -7.13 29.69
C GLY A 317 -5.76 -7.08 29.45
N ILE A 318 -6.33 -8.04 28.71
CA ILE A 318 -7.76 -8.11 28.41
C ILE A 318 -8.48 -8.88 29.51
N PRO A 319 -9.60 -8.37 30.10
CA PRO A 319 -10.34 -9.08 31.15
C PRO A 319 -10.81 -10.47 30.71
N GLY A 320 -10.67 -11.48 31.57
CA GLY A 320 -11.06 -12.86 31.27
C GLY A 320 -12.53 -13.02 30.85
N ASP A 321 -13.44 -12.20 31.40
CA ASP A 321 -14.86 -12.20 30.97
C ASP A 321 -15.01 -11.73 29.52
N THR A 322 -14.22 -10.78 29.08
CA THR A 322 -14.18 -10.34 27.68
C THR A 322 -13.68 -11.46 26.77
N ILE A 323 -12.61 -12.16 27.16
CA ILE A 323 -12.08 -13.31 26.39
C ILE A 323 -13.14 -14.38 26.24
N ARG A 324 -13.80 -14.80 27.33
CA ARG A 324 -14.89 -15.79 27.31
C ARG A 324 -16.04 -15.33 26.42
N ARG A 325 -16.52 -14.11 26.59
CA ARG A 325 -17.61 -13.54 25.79
C ARG A 325 -17.32 -13.51 24.29
N LEU A 326 -16.09 -13.16 23.91
CA LEU A 326 -15.67 -13.15 22.51
C LEU A 326 -15.61 -14.56 21.93
N ALA A 327 -15.02 -15.51 22.69
CA ALA A 327 -14.89 -16.90 22.28
C ALA A 327 -16.28 -17.56 22.11
N ASP A 328 -17.19 -17.39 23.09
CA ASP A 328 -18.55 -17.91 23.02
C ASP A 328 -19.30 -17.35 21.81
N ARG A 329 -19.22 -16.02 21.59
CA ARG A 329 -19.88 -15.38 20.46
C ARG A 329 -19.31 -15.85 19.13
N PHE A 330 -17.97 -16.00 19.03
CA PHE A 330 -17.32 -16.47 17.83
C PHE A 330 -17.71 -17.90 17.46
N ALA A 331 -17.79 -18.80 18.44
CA ALA A 331 -18.20 -20.18 18.25
C ALA A 331 -19.71 -20.35 17.97
N GLN A 332 -20.56 -19.50 18.57
CA GLN A 332 -22.02 -19.62 18.46
C GLN A 332 -22.60 -18.87 17.24
N THR A 333 -21.86 -17.95 16.66
CA THR A 333 -22.31 -17.19 15.47
C THR A 333 -21.78 -17.88 14.20
N ASN A 334 -22.68 -18.34 13.36
CA ASN A 334 -22.30 -18.96 12.08
C ASN A 334 -22.95 -18.19 10.92
N PRO A 335 -22.16 -17.75 9.91
CA PRO A 335 -20.70 -17.84 9.83
C PRO A 335 -19.98 -16.76 10.66
N SER A 336 -18.86 -17.11 11.26
CA SER A 336 -17.90 -16.20 11.85
C SER A 336 -16.56 -16.25 11.10
N LEU A 337 -15.73 -15.23 11.26
CA LEU A 337 -14.42 -15.14 10.59
C LEU A 337 -13.43 -14.38 11.46
N ALA A 338 -12.24 -14.93 11.61
CA ALA A 338 -11.09 -14.23 12.19
C ALA A 338 -10.09 -13.88 11.08
N ILE A 339 -9.65 -12.62 11.04
CA ILE A 339 -8.59 -12.16 10.15
C ILE A 339 -7.44 -11.59 10.98
N GLY A 340 -6.21 -11.69 10.47
CA GLY A 340 -5.04 -11.15 11.15
C GLY A 340 -4.08 -10.49 10.17
N GLY A 341 -3.37 -9.47 10.63
CA GLY A 341 -2.41 -8.73 9.81
C GLY A 341 -2.01 -7.40 10.43
N GLY A 342 -1.41 -6.52 9.65
CA GLY A 342 -1.04 -5.18 10.09
C GLY A 342 -0.27 -5.18 11.41
N ALA A 343 -0.78 -4.51 12.43
CA ALA A 343 -0.14 -4.41 13.74
C ALA A 343 0.24 -5.78 14.33
N ALA A 344 -0.67 -6.75 14.31
CA ALA A 344 -0.44 -8.08 14.87
C ALA A 344 0.61 -8.90 14.11
N ALA A 345 0.80 -8.61 12.82
CA ALA A 345 1.85 -9.24 11.98
C ALA A 345 3.21 -8.56 12.09
N GLY A 346 3.28 -7.33 12.63
CA GLY A 346 4.48 -6.49 12.66
C GLY A 346 5.45 -6.77 13.81
N HIS A 347 5.27 -7.83 14.57
CA HIS A 347 6.12 -8.22 15.71
C HIS A 347 7.02 -9.40 15.38
N SER A 348 8.03 -9.67 16.25
CA SER A 348 8.95 -10.81 16.09
C SER A 348 8.24 -12.15 16.04
N ASN A 349 7.09 -12.29 16.70
CA ASN A 349 6.19 -13.44 16.73
C ASN A 349 4.97 -13.32 15.78
N GLY A 350 5.05 -12.48 14.76
CA GLY A 350 3.93 -12.21 13.85
C GLY A 350 3.41 -13.45 13.12
N VAL A 351 4.29 -14.36 12.70
CA VAL A 351 3.89 -15.62 12.04
C VAL A 351 3.07 -16.48 13.00
N ASP A 352 3.54 -16.67 14.24
CA ASP A 352 2.85 -17.46 15.26
C ASP A 352 1.46 -16.86 15.56
N THR A 353 1.38 -15.52 15.61
CA THR A 353 0.11 -14.79 15.78
C THR A 353 -0.88 -15.13 14.67
N LEU A 354 -0.45 -15.12 13.41
CA LEU A 354 -1.35 -15.41 12.29
C LEU A 354 -1.71 -16.89 12.20
N VAL A 355 -0.79 -17.80 12.59
CA VAL A 355 -1.07 -19.23 12.78
C VAL A 355 -2.14 -19.43 13.85
N ALA A 356 -2.07 -18.72 14.98
CA ALA A 356 -3.07 -18.77 16.03
C ALA A 356 -4.46 -18.28 15.55
N VAL A 357 -4.51 -17.24 14.72
CA VAL A 357 -5.75 -16.76 14.10
C VAL A 357 -6.33 -17.81 13.14
N ASN A 358 -5.49 -18.49 12.36
CA ASN A 358 -5.94 -19.59 11.50
C ASN A 358 -6.46 -20.80 12.33
N ALA A 359 -5.81 -21.14 13.44
CA ALA A 359 -6.27 -22.17 14.37
C ALA A 359 -7.64 -21.85 14.97
N LEU A 360 -7.88 -20.59 15.32
CA LEU A 360 -9.18 -20.13 15.81
C LEU A 360 -10.29 -20.32 14.76
N ASN A 361 -10.03 -19.99 13.48
CA ASN A 361 -10.96 -20.27 12.39
C ASN A 361 -11.25 -21.77 12.22
N TYR A 362 -10.19 -22.60 12.27
CA TYR A 362 -10.31 -24.04 12.15
C TYR A 362 -11.19 -24.64 13.24
N LEU A 363 -10.89 -24.33 14.51
CA LEU A 363 -11.60 -24.87 15.67
C LEU A 363 -13.05 -24.38 15.77
N ALA A 364 -13.36 -23.23 15.19
CA ALA A 364 -14.74 -22.73 15.09
C ALA A 364 -15.49 -23.23 13.83
N GLY A 365 -14.84 -24.04 12.97
CA GLY A 365 -15.46 -24.62 11.78
C GLY A 365 -15.70 -23.62 10.64
N ASN A 366 -14.91 -22.57 10.57
CA ASN A 366 -15.11 -21.44 9.62
C ASN A 366 -14.32 -21.57 8.31
N LEU A 367 -13.67 -22.71 8.07
CA LEU A 367 -12.90 -22.95 6.85
C LEU A 367 -13.76 -23.55 5.73
N GLY A 368 -13.58 -23.10 4.51
CA GLY A 368 -14.21 -23.66 3.31
C GLY A 368 -15.70 -23.37 3.16
N GLN A 369 -16.27 -22.46 3.95
CA GLN A 369 -17.70 -22.13 3.90
C GLN A 369 -17.95 -20.63 3.64
N ALA A 370 -19.10 -20.32 3.07
CA ALA A 370 -19.49 -18.93 2.85
C ALA A 370 -19.53 -18.14 4.16
N GLY A 371 -18.95 -16.93 4.14
CA GLY A 371 -18.79 -16.07 5.29
C GLY A 371 -17.61 -16.41 6.20
N GLY A 372 -16.83 -17.43 5.84
CA GLY A 372 -15.60 -17.83 6.49
C GLY A 372 -14.36 -17.54 5.63
N LEU A 373 -13.30 -18.32 5.87
CA LEU A 373 -12.06 -18.30 5.13
C LEU A 373 -12.12 -19.33 3.98
N LEU A 374 -11.94 -18.85 2.76
CA LEU A 374 -11.98 -19.65 1.54
C LEU A 374 -10.62 -19.57 0.85
N PHE A 375 -10.21 -20.62 0.13
CA PHE A 375 -9.05 -20.53 -0.74
C PHE A 375 -9.45 -20.01 -2.11
N ASN A 376 -8.54 -19.24 -2.68
CA ASN A 376 -8.60 -18.91 -4.10
C ASN A 376 -8.22 -20.13 -4.93
N THR A 377 -8.77 -20.25 -6.10
CA THR A 377 -8.27 -21.18 -7.11
C THR A 377 -6.90 -20.70 -7.60
N ALA A 378 -6.11 -21.60 -8.18
CA ALA A 378 -4.85 -21.23 -8.83
C ALA A 378 -5.06 -20.04 -9.78
N PRO A 379 -4.14 -19.07 -9.84
CA PRO A 379 -4.25 -17.92 -10.74
C PRO A 379 -4.30 -18.38 -12.21
N ALA A 380 -4.93 -17.57 -13.05
CA ALA A 380 -5.04 -17.86 -14.47
C ALA A 380 -3.69 -17.88 -15.21
N PHE A 381 -2.74 -17.15 -14.66
CA PHE A 381 -1.36 -17.09 -15.13
C PHE A 381 -0.40 -17.18 -13.95
N GLU A 382 0.48 -18.15 -14.00
CA GLU A 382 1.60 -18.27 -13.06
C GLU A 382 2.90 -17.92 -13.78
N THR A 383 3.72 -17.10 -13.16
CA THR A 383 5.06 -16.83 -13.68
C THR A 383 5.90 -18.09 -13.62
N THR A 384 6.48 -18.50 -14.71
CA THR A 384 7.35 -19.69 -14.80
C THR A 384 8.74 -19.44 -14.19
N THR A 385 9.08 -18.18 -13.97
CA THR A 385 10.38 -17.75 -13.47
C THR A 385 10.30 -17.36 -12.02
N LEU A 386 11.29 -17.82 -11.26
CA LEU A 386 11.44 -17.56 -9.83
C LEU A 386 11.73 -16.07 -9.58
N SER A 387 10.69 -15.28 -9.41
CA SER A 387 10.83 -14.00 -8.75
C SER A 387 10.83 -14.23 -7.22
N ARG A 388 11.84 -13.70 -6.56
CA ARG A 388 11.99 -13.84 -5.11
C ARG A 388 11.51 -12.57 -4.41
N HIS A 389 10.55 -12.71 -3.50
CA HIS A 389 10.26 -11.60 -2.59
C HIS A 389 11.49 -11.30 -1.73
N ALA A 390 11.93 -10.04 -1.74
CA ALA A 390 13.05 -9.57 -0.95
C ALA A 390 12.52 -9.03 0.40
N ASN A 391 12.63 -9.83 1.43
CA ASN A 391 12.40 -9.39 2.82
C ASN A 391 13.59 -8.57 3.33
N PHE A 392 13.54 -8.10 4.57
CA PHE A 392 14.60 -7.29 5.15
C PHE A 392 15.96 -8.01 5.17
N ARG A 393 15.99 -9.30 5.50
CA ARG A 393 17.22 -10.12 5.48
C ARG A 393 17.82 -10.16 4.08
N THR A 394 17.02 -10.43 3.07
CA THR A 394 17.48 -10.45 1.66
C THR A 394 18.04 -9.10 1.22
N MET A 395 17.42 -7.99 1.64
CA MET A 395 17.92 -6.65 1.31
C MET A 395 19.23 -6.32 2.04
N ALA A 396 19.40 -6.76 3.29
CA ALA A 396 20.66 -6.62 4.03
C ALA A 396 21.77 -7.50 3.43
N GLU A 397 21.44 -8.72 2.96
CA GLU A 397 22.36 -9.59 2.22
C GLU A 397 22.78 -8.96 0.89
N LEU A 398 21.84 -8.38 0.13
CA LEU A 398 22.15 -7.65 -1.09
C LEU A 398 23.09 -6.46 -0.82
N ALA A 399 22.84 -5.71 0.25
CA ALA A 399 23.71 -4.62 0.67
C ALA A 399 25.13 -5.11 1.04
N ALA A 400 25.23 -6.24 1.74
CA ALA A 400 26.51 -6.86 2.07
C ALA A 400 27.25 -7.35 0.80
N ASP A 401 26.54 -7.99 -0.13
CA ASP A 401 27.10 -8.43 -1.41
C ASP A 401 27.63 -7.26 -2.25
N ALA A 402 26.89 -6.15 -2.28
CA ALA A 402 27.33 -4.95 -2.98
C ALA A 402 28.62 -4.36 -2.36
N ARG A 403 28.68 -4.21 -1.03
CA ARG A 403 29.90 -3.75 -0.34
C ARG A 403 31.12 -4.67 -0.57
N ASN A 404 30.88 -5.96 -0.78
CA ASN A 404 31.91 -6.94 -1.09
C ASN A 404 32.27 -7.03 -2.59
N GLY A 405 31.74 -6.12 -3.43
CA GLY A 405 32.00 -6.07 -4.87
C GLY A 405 31.39 -7.22 -5.68
N ARG A 406 30.39 -7.90 -5.14
CA ARG A 406 29.68 -9.01 -5.82
C ARG A 406 28.60 -8.54 -6.77
N ILE A 407 28.19 -7.26 -6.67
CA ILE A 407 27.18 -6.66 -7.52
C ILE A 407 27.85 -5.63 -8.41
N GLU A 408 27.81 -5.86 -9.72
CA GLU A 408 28.38 -4.96 -10.72
C GLU A 408 27.33 -4.07 -11.40
N VAL A 409 26.10 -4.57 -11.53
CA VAL A 409 24.98 -3.82 -12.08
C VAL A 409 23.74 -4.02 -11.22
N LEU A 410 23.12 -2.92 -10.84
CA LEU A 410 21.81 -2.88 -10.19
C LEU A 410 20.81 -2.18 -11.12
N ILE A 411 19.78 -2.91 -11.55
CA ILE A 411 18.65 -2.35 -12.30
C ILE A 411 17.50 -2.15 -11.31
N LEU A 412 16.99 -0.92 -11.24
CA LEU A 412 15.90 -0.52 -10.35
C LEU A 412 14.62 -0.28 -11.15
N ASN A 413 13.54 -0.96 -10.81
CA ASN A 413 12.21 -0.71 -11.38
C ASN A 413 11.26 -0.23 -10.28
N HIS A 414 11.12 1.09 -10.15
CA HIS A 414 10.24 1.80 -9.21
C HIS A 414 10.44 1.51 -7.71
N ALA A 415 11.36 0.63 -7.32
CA ALA A 415 11.65 0.37 -5.92
C ALA A 415 12.47 1.50 -5.29
N ASN A 416 12.06 1.96 -4.09
CA ASN A 416 12.75 3.02 -3.35
C ASN A 416 13.21 2.55 -1.94
N PRO A 417 14.13 1.57 -1.85
CA PRO A 417 14.59 1.03 -0.58
C PRO A 417 15.31 2.06 0.30
N MET A 418 15.90 3.12 -0.24
CA MET A 418 16.49 4.19 0.57
C MET A 418 15.47 4.93 1.45
N HIS A 419 14.19 4.95 1.05
CA HIS A 419 13.11 5.52 1.85
C HIS A 419 12.43 4.47 2.75
N THR A 420 12.29 3.24 2.26
CA THR A 420 11.46 2.20 2.86
C THR A 420 12.22 1.15 3.67
N LEU A 421 13.56 1.23 3.73
CA LEU A 421 14.40 0.42 4.62
C LEU A 421 14.96 1.27 5.76
N PRO A 422 15.07 0.71 6.98
CA PRO A 422 15.88 1.31 8.03
C PRO A 422 17.34 1.46 7.60
N PRO A 423 18.07 2.51 8.04
CA PRO A 423 19.49 2.70 7.76
C PRO A 423 20.37 1.52 8.15
N SER A 424 19.99 0.77 9.19
CA SER A 424 20.67 -0.44 9.66
C SER A 424 20.76 -1.57 8.62
N ALA A 425 19.95 -1.54 7.54
CA ALA A 425 20.12 -2.42 6.40
C ALA A 425 21.42 -2.15 5.62
N GLY A 426 22.08 -1.00 5.82
CA GLY A 426 23.31 -0.62 5.15
C GLY A 426 23.17 -0.41 3.64
N PHE A 427 21.94 -0.19 3.16
CA PHE A 427 21.66 -0.12 1.72
C PHE A 427 22.21 1.15 1.08
N ARG A 428 22.17 2.29 1.79
CA ARG A 428 22.73 3.56 1.30
C ARG A 428 24.23 3.45 0.98
N GLU A 429 24.99 2.88 1.93
CA GLU A 429 26.44 2.69 1.75
C GLU A 429 26.74 1.68 0.63
N ALA A 430 25.92 0.63 0.53
CA ALA A 430 26.06 -0.41 -0.48
C ALA A 430 25.98 0.15 -1.91
N LEU A 431 25.11 1.14 -2.16
CA LEU A 431 24.98 1.76 -3.48
C LEU A 431 26.26 2.44 -3.97
N ASP A 432 27.09 2.95 -3.06
CA ASP A 432 28.37 3.59 -3.43
C ASP A 432 29.39 2.59 -3.97
N HIS A 433 29.23 1.29 -3.68
CA HIS A 433 30.11 0.22 -4.14
C HIS A 433 29.68 -0.44 -5.46
N ILE A 434 28.48 -0.14 -5.98
CA ILE A 434 27.98 -0.73 -7.22
C ILE A 434 28.49 0.06 -8.42
N PRO A 435 29.24 -0.57 -9.35
CA PRO A 435 29.82 0.13 -10.49
C PRO A 435 28.79 0.81 -11.40
N MET A 436 27.62 0.20 -11.62
CA MET A 436 26.56 0.76 -12.45
C MET A 436 25.19 0.56 -11.82
N ILE A 437 24.46 1.65 -11.60
CA ILE A 437 23.08 1.66 -11.16
C ILE A 437 22.21 2.27 -12.25
N VAL A 438 21.20 1.53 -12.71
CA VAL A 438 20.26 1.95 -13.76
C VAL A 438 18.86 2.04 -13.14
N SER A 439 18.24 3.21 -13.18
CA SER A 439 16.86 3.40 -12.71
C SER A 439 15.89 3.49 -13.88
N LEU A 440 14.77 2.76 -13.77
CA LEU A 440 13.63 2.83 -14.69
C LEU A 440 12.47 3.66 -14.09
N SER A 441 12.71 4.39 -13.01
CA SER A 441 11.69 5.18 -12.32
C SER A 441 11.17 6.33 -13.19
N SER A 442 9.87 6.63 -13.03
CA SER A 442 9.24 7.79 -13.66
C SER A 442 9.46 9.09 -12.85
N PHE A 443 10.01 8.99 -11.64
CA PHE A 443 10.27 10.09 -10.73
C PHE A 443 11.66 10.01 -10.11
N MET A 444 12.19 11.16 -9.74
CA MET A 444 13.42 11.25 -8.97
C MET A 444 13.10 11.00 -7.50
N ASP A 445 13.28 9.78 -7.04
CA ASP A 445 13.23 9.37 -5.63
C ASP A 445 14.64 9.22 -5.04
N GLU A 446 14.76 8.92 -3.75
CA GLU A 446 16.02 8.81 -3.04
C GLU A 446 16.97 7.77 -3.65
N THR A 447 16.42 6.64 -4.10
CA THR A 447 17.21 5.56 -4.69
C THR A 447 17.59 5.90 -6.14
N THR A 448 16.66 6.49 -6.90
CA THR A 448 16.91 6.98 -8.26
C THR A 448 17.96 8.07 -8.30
N ALA A 449 18.04 8.95 -7.29
CA ALA A 449 19.07 9.97 -7.17
C ALA A 449 20.49 9.40 -7.08
N MET A 450 20.63 8.12 -6.71
CA MET A 450 21.90 7.39 -6.67
C MET A 450 22.28 6.72 -8.00
N ALA A 451 21.41 6.76 -9.01
CA ALA A 451 21.65 6.08 -10.29
C ALA A 451 22.76 6.74 -11.11
N ASP A 452 23.42 5.93 -11.94
CA ASP A 452 24.36 6.40 -12.96
C ASP A 452 23.64 6.73 -14.27
N LEU A 453 22.58 5.94 -14.56
CA LEU A 453 21.71 6.12 -15.71
C LEU A 453 20.24 6.07 -15.27
N ILE A 454 19.43 6.96 -15.81
CA ILE A 454 17.99 6.95 -15.64
C ILE A 454 17.36 6.78 -17.02
N LEU A 455 16.62 5.70 -17.20
CA LEU A 455 15.85 5.35 -18.40
C LEU A 455 14.36 5.38 -18.05
N PRO A 456 13.72 6.57 -18.02
CA PRO A 456 12.45 6.76 -17.36
C PRO A 456 11.31 6.02 -18.07
N SER A 457 10.54 5.26 -17.27
CA SER A 457 9.39 4.52 -17.80
C SER A 457 8.16 5.42 -18.01
N HIS A 458 7.25 4.93 -18.86
CA HIS A 458 5.87 5.43 -18.93
C HIS A 458 5.14 5.23 -17.61
N THR A 459 4.12 6.04 -17.37
CA THR A 459 3.12 5.71 -16.34
C THR A 459 2.18 4.60 -16.83
N TYR A 460 1.48 3.97 -15.90
CA TYR A 460 0.54 2.88 -16.24
C TYR A 460 -0.62 3.31 -17.16
N LEU A 461 -0.93 4.60 -17.24
CA LEU A 461 -1.94 5.14 -18.16
C LEU A 461 -1.41 5.32 -19.60
N GLU A 462 -0.13 5.15 -19.79
CA GLU A 462 0.57 5.28 -21.09
C GLU A 462 1.09 3.93 -21.63
N SER A 463 0.90 2.82 -20.87
CA SER A 463 1.53 1.53 -21.15
C SER A 463 0.52 0.41 -21.34
N TRP A 464 0.88 -0.58 -22.18
CA TRP A 464 0.29 -1.90 -22.16
C TRP A 464 0.85 -2.70 -20.97
N GLY A 465 -0.03 -3.45 -20.32
CA GLY A 465 0.31 -4.32 -19.21
C GLY A 465 -0.83 -5.26 -18.87
N ASP A 466 -0.63 -6.08 -17.87
CA ASP A 466 -1.68 -6.90 -17.25
C ASP A 466 -1.44 -7.11 -15.76
N ASP A 467 -2.45 -7.61 -15.08
CA ASP A 467 -2.39 -7.91 -13.65
C ASP A 467 -3.29 -9.10 -13.31
N PHE A 468 -2.80 -9.94 -12.41
CA PHE A 468 -3.54 -11.04 -11.80
C PHE A 468 -3.61 -10.78 -10.30
N PRO A 469 -4.71 -10.13 -9.84
CA PRO A 469 -4.78 -9.58 -8.49
C PRO A 469 -4.72 -10.67 -7.42
N GLU A 470 -4.00 -10.38 -6.35
CA GLU A 470 -3.94 -11.18 -5.15
C GLU A 470 -4.15 -10.27 -3.92
N PRO A 471 -5.06 -10.61 -2.99
CA PRO A 471 -5.86 -11.83 -2.96
C PRO A 471 -6.88 -11.87 -4.09
N GLY A 472 -7.20 -13.08 -4.54
CA GLY A 472 -8.27 -13.30 -5.50
C GLY A 472 -9.65 -13.05 -4.89
N VAL A 473 -10.68 -13.31 -5.68
CA VAL A 473 -12.09 -13.11 -5.31
C VAL A 473 -12.88 -14.41 -5.30
N GLY A 474 -12.20 -15.53 -5.05
CA GLY A 474 -12.79 -16.88 -5.05
C GLY A 474 -12.77 -17.58 -6.41
N PHE A 475 -12.30 -16.91 -7.46
CA PHE A 475 -12.14 -17.47 -8.81
C PHE A 475 -10.99 -16.72 -9.53
N PRO A 476 -10.40 -17.32 -10.60
CA PRO A 476 -9.33 -16.68 -11.35
C PRO A 476 -9.79 -15.39 -12.03
N VAL A 477 -9.00 -14.34 -11.87
CA VAL A 477 -9.19 -13.02 -12.48
C VAL A 477 -7.89 -12.59 -13.14
N GLY A 478 -7.98 -12.10 -14.36
CA GLY A 478 -6.90 -11.44 -15.06
C GLY A 478 -7.39 -10.11 -15.64
N SER A 479 -6.53 -9.12 -15.69
CA SER A 479 -6.87 -7.77 -16.14
C SER A 479 -5.88 -7.30 -17.17
N VAL A 480 -6.34 -6.63 -18.22
CA VAL A 480 -5.49 -6.01 -19.24
C VAL A 480 -5.49 -4.50 -19.04
N SER A 481 -4.29 -3.94 -18.95
CA SER A 481 -4.04 -2.50 -18.99
C SER A 481 -3.73 -2.08 -20.42
N GLN A 482 -4.52 -1.15 -20.96
CA GLN A 482 -4.26 -0.52 -22.25
C GLN A 482 -3.84 0.93 -22.06
N PRO A 483 -2.99 1.51 -22.92
CA PRO A 483 -2.72 2.93 -22.93
C PRO A 483 -4.03 3.72 -23.09
N VAL A 484 -4.28 4.68 -22.24
CA VAL A 484 -5.47 5.56 -22.32
C VAL A 484 -5.13 6.91 -22.91
N VAL A 485 -3.84 7.25 -22.96
CA VAL A 485 -3.28 8.42 -23.62
C VAL A 485 -1.98 8.05 -24.32
N SER A 486 -1.60 8.82 -25.34
CA SER A 486 -0.24 8.75 -25.89
C SER A 486 0.78 9.24 -24.85
N PRO A 487 2.03 8.74 -24.88
CA PRO A 487 3.07 9.19 -23.97
C PRO A 487 3.25 10.71 -24.01
N LEU A 488 3.27 11.33 -22.82
CA LEU A 488 3.42 12.79 -22.72
C LEU A 488 4.87 13.25 -22.91
N TYR A 489 5.82 12.37 -22.64
CA TYR A 489 7.24 12.69 -22.62
C TYR A 489 8.05 11.67 -23.41
N ASN A 490 9.34 11.92 -23.58
CA ASN A 490 10.28 11.01 -24.24
C ASN A 490 10.70 9.87 -23.27
N THR A 491 9.69 9.11 -22.83
CA THR A 491 9.82 7.92 -21.97
C THR A 491 9.50 6.66 -22.76
N ARG A 492 9.61 5.46 -22.18
CA ARG A 492 9.24 4.18 -22.81
C ARG A 492 8.57 3.25 -21.82
N ALA A 493 7.73 2.32 -22.28
CA ALA A 493 7.17 1.30 -21.40
C ALA A 493 8.28 0.39 -20.85
N THR A 494 8.21 0.02 -19.58
CA THR A 494 9.26 -0.79 -18.92
C THR A 494 9.52 -2.09 -19.67
N GLY A 495 8.47 -2.81 -20.10
CA GLY A 495 8.62 -4.03 -20.88
C GLY A 495 9.35 -3.79 -22.22
N ASP A 496 9.05 -2.68 -22.90
CA ASP A 496 9.71 -2.33 -24.15
C ASP A 496 11.19 -1.97 -23.95
N ILE A 497 11.55 -1.32 -22.81
CA ILE A 497 12.95 -1.06 -22.43
C ILE A 497 13.70 -2.39 -22.32
N ILE A 498 13.15 -3.38 -21.62
CA ILE A 498 13.78 -4.69 -21.43
C ILE A 498 13.93 -5.43 -22.77
N LEU A 499 12.89 -5.42 -23.61
CA LEU A 499 12.93 -6.06 -24.93
C LEU A 499 13.96 -5.38 -25.87
N GLU A 500 14.12 -4.07 -25.77
CA GLU A 500 15.11 -3.35 -26.58
C GLU A 500 16.54 -3.60 -26.08
N LEU A 501 16.75 -3.70 -24.76
CA LEU A 501 18.03 -4.16 -24.20
C LEU A 501 18.34 -5.59 -24.69
N ALA A 502 17.37 -6.49 -24.63
CA ALA A 502 17.53 -7.85 -25.10
C ALA A 502 17.97 -7.91 -26.58
N ARG A 503 17.32 -7.14 -27.44
CA ARG A 503 17.70 -7.04 -28.86
C ARG A 503 19.13 -6.53 -29.06
N LYS A 504 19.52 -5.49 -28.33
CA LYS A 504 20.90 -4.97 -28.37
C LYS A 504 21.96 -5.97 -27.92
N MET A 505 21.56 -6.93 -27.09
CA MET A 505 22.40 -8.01 -26.57
C MET A 505 22.32 -9.29 -27.43
N GLY A 506 21.57 -9.30 -28.55
CA GLY A 506 21.40 -10.47 -29.39
C GLY A 506 20.58 -11.59 -28.76
N LEU A 507 19.59 -11.25 -27.92
CA LEU A 507 18.71 -12.20 -27.23
C LEU A 507 17.35 -12.37 -27.93
N ASP A 508 17.26 -12.04 -29.22
CA ASP A 508 16.00 -12.06 -29.99
C ASP A 508 15.35 -13.45 -30.07
N GLU A 509 16.14 -14.53 -30.03
CA GLU A 509 15.59 -15.90 -30.01
C GLU A 509 14.87 -16.23 -28.70
N ALA A 510 15.44 -15.77 -27.58
CA ALA A 510 14.90 -16.05 -26.24
C ALA A 510 13.74 -15.12 -25.87
N LEU A 511 13.76 -13.89 -26.38
CA LEU A 511 12.76 -12.84 -26.12
C LEU A 511 12.28 -12.26 -27.46
N PRO A 512 11.46 -13.02 -28.24
CA PRO A 512 11.18 -12.74 -29.66
C PRO A 512 10.16 -11.63 -29.88
N TRP A 513 9.64 -11.00 -28.84
CA TRP A 513 8.56 -10.03 -28.94
C TRP A 513 9.08 -8.65 -29.37
N ALA A 514 8.37 -8.04 -30.33
CA ALA A 514 8.67 -6.70 -30.78
C ALA A 514 8.41 -5.63 -29.69
N ASP A 515 7.34 -5.82 -28.93
CA ASP A 515 6.90 -4.94 -27.85
C ASP A 515 6.10 -5.71 -26.78
N MET A 516 5.79 -5.04 -25.68
CA MET A 516 5.02 -5.61 -24.58
C MET A 516 3.60 -6.01 -25.00
N LYS A 517 2.99 -5.30 -25.95
CA LYS A 517 1.65 -5.65 -26.45
C LYS A 517 1.66 -7.02 -27.13
N GLN A 518 2.68 -7.32 -27.92
CA GLN A 518 2.81 -8.64 -28.56
C GLN A 518 3.01 -9.73 -27.50
N ARG A 519 3.87 -9.48 -26.49
CA ARG A 519 4.07 -10.42 -25.37
C ARG A 519 2.76 -10.72 -24.65
N LEU A 520 1.96 -9.71 -24.36
CA LEU A 520 0.64 -9.87 -23.73
C LEU A 520 -0.29 -10.71 -24.59
N ARG A 521 -0.43 -10.37 -25.88
CA ARG A 521 -1.31 -11.11 -26.78
C ARG A 521 -0.97 -12.60 -26.84
N GLU A 522 0.32 -12.93 -26.87
CA GLU A 522 0.76 -14.33 -26.87
C GLU A 522 0.40 -15.03 -25.55
N GLY A 523 0.72 -14.44 -24.41
CA GLY A 523 0.38 -15.03 -23.12
C GLY A 523 -1.12 -15.13 -22.86
N TRP A 524 -1.90 -14.15 -23.31
CA TRP A 524 -3.36 -14.22 -23.22
C TRP A 524 -3.97 -15.24 -24.21
N LYS A 525 -3.24 -15.57 -25.28
CA LYS A 525 -3.63 -16.68 -26.15
C LYS A 525 -3.54 -18.03 -25.43
N ASP A 526 -2.52 -18.23 -24.59
CA ASP A 526 -2.38 -19.41 -23.75
C ASP A 526 -3.54 -19.56 -22.74
N ILE A 527 -4.01 -18.44 -22.19
CA ILE A 527 -5.22 -18.41 -21.33
C ILE A 527 -6.44 -18.81 -22.16
N TYR A 528 -6.63 -18.21 -23.34
CA TYR A 528 -7.74 -18.54 -24.25
C TYR A 528 -7.73 -20.02 -24.62
N ASP A 529 -6.57 -20.60 -24.93
CA ASP A 529 -6.46 -22.00 -25.37
C ASP A 529 -6.79 -22.98 -24.23
N ARG A 530 -6.58 -22.59 -22.99
CA ARG A 530 -6.93 -23.37 -21.77
C ARG A 530 -8.39 -23.20 -21.32
N GLU A 531 -9.07 -22.16 -21.77
CA GLU A 531 -10.45 -21.87 -21.38
C GLU A 531 -11.41 -23.01 -21.76
N SER A 532 -12.42 -23.27 -20.93
CA SER A 532 -13.39 -24.32 -21.20
C SER A 532 -14.22 -24.02 -22.46
N ALA A 533 -14.57 -25.05 -23.21
CA ALA A 533 -15.37 -24.92 -24.46
C ALA A 533 -16.71 -24.22 -24.25
N ALA A 534 -17.27 -24.25 -23.04
CA ALA A 534 -18.56 -23.64 -22.72
C ALA A 534 -18.51 -22.11 -22.57
N SER A 535 -17.35 -21.57 -22.23
CA SER A 535 -17.12 -20.11 -22.03
C SER A 535 -16.26 -19.50 -23.13
N LYS A 536 -15.81 -20.30 -24.10
CA LYS A 536 -14.84 -19.93 -25.13
C LYS A 536 -15.43 -18.98 -26.16
N ALA A 537 -14.81 -17.82 -26.36
CA ALA A 537 -15.15 -16.92 -27.46
C ALA A 537 -14.93 -17.60 -28.82
N SER A 538 -15.61 -17.14 -29.89
CA SER A 538 -15.55 -17.72 -31.23
C SER A 538 -14.16 -17.74 -31.86
N SER A 539 -13.28 -16.86 -31.43
CA SER A 539 -11.87 -16.77 -31.83
C SER A 539 -11.05 -16.05 -30.80
N PHE A 540 -9.73 -16.21 -30.85
CA PHE A 540 -8.83 -15.45 -29.99
C PHE A 540 -8.98 -13.93 -30.15
N GLU A 541 -9.19 -13.45 -31.40
CA GLU A 541 -9.38 -12.00 -31.64
C GLU A 541 -10.64 -11.47 -30.96
N ALA A 542 -11.73 -12.23 -30.99
CA ALA A 542 -12.96 -11.87 -30.28
C ALA A 542 -12.76 -11.89 -28.75
N PHE A 543 -12.05 -12.89 -28.26
CA PHE A 543 -11.66 -12.96 -26.82
C PHE A 543 -10.80 -11.77 -26.41
N TRP A 544 -9.68 -11.52 -27.11
CA TRP A 544 -8.77 -10.42 -26.83
C TRP A 544 -9.49 -9.08 -26.83
N SER A 545 -10.28 -8.81 -27.86
CA SER A 545 -11.05 -7.55 -27.96
C SER A 545 -12.02 -7.39 -26.81
N SER A 546 -12.72 -8.46 -26.40
CA SER A 546 -13.65 -8.42 -25.26
C SER A 546 -12.95 -8.17 -23.93
N VAL A 547 -11.76 -8.76 -23.73
CA VAL A 547 -10.97 -8.55 -22.49
C VAL A 547 -10.44 -7.12 -22.43
N VAL A 548 -9.92 -6.59 -23.54
CA VAL A 548 -9.42 -5.20 -23.60
C VAL A 548 -10.57 -4.21 -23.40
N GLU A 549 -11.73 -4.45 -24.01
CA GLU A 549 -12.92 -3.60 -23.87
C GLU A 549 -13.45 -3.64 -22.42
N ALA A 550 -13.54 -4.83 -21.81
CA ALA A 550 -13.98 -4.98 -20.43
C ALA A 550 -12.91 -4.55 -19.42
N GLY A 551 -11.62 -4.58 -19.78
CA GLY A 551 -10.46 -4.38 -18.90
C GLY A 551 -10.22 -5.53 -17.92
N VAL A 552 -11.00 -6.62 -18.04
CA VAL A 552 -10.95 -7.75 -17.12
C VAL A 552 -11.52 -9.02 -17.79
N TRP A 553 -10.92 -10.12 -17.40
CA TRP A 553 -11.44 -11.47 -17.61
C TRP A 553 -11.56 -12.17 -16.25
N GLY A 554 -12.54 -13.06 -16.12
CA GLY A 554 -12.68 -13.86 -14.90
C GLY A 554 -13.50 -15.12 -15.18
N GLU A 555 -13.00 -16.25 -14.72
CA GLU A 555 -13.66 -17.54 -14.85
C GLU A 555 -14.52 -17.84 -13.62
N LYS A 556 -15.81 -17.53 -13.70
CA LYS A 556 -16.80 -17.82 -12.65
C LYS A 556 -17.20 -19.31 -12.59
N THR A 557 -16.42 -20.20 -13.15
CA THR A 557 -16.72 -21.63 -13.08
C THR A 557 -16.55 -22.10 -11.62
N GLY A 558 -17.56 -22.85 -11.14
CA GLY A 558 -17.58 -23.40 -9.80
C GLY A 558 -16.52 -24.48 -9.57
N ARG A 559 -15.25 -24.14 -9.69
CA ARG A 559 -14.20 -24.95 -9.08
C ARG A 559 -14.47 -24.90 -7.59
N ALA A 560 -14.78 -26.07 -7.03
CA ALA A 560 -14.81 -26.23 -5.58
C ALA A 560 -13.49 -25.65 -5.02
N ALA A 561 -13.56 -24.78 -4.03
CA ALA A 561 -12.39 -24.40 -3.26
C ALA A 561 -11.65 -25.69 -2.88
N ALA A 562 -10.32 -25.66 -2.98
CA ALA A 562 -9.52 -26.80 -2.55
C ALA A 562 -9.94 -27.19 -1.13
N ALA A 563 -10.07 -28.49 -0.87
CA ALA A 563 -10.39 -28.95 0.47
C ALA A 563 -9.26 -28.52 1.41
N PHE A 564 -9.61 -27.82 2.49
CA PHE A 564 -8.64 -27.41 3.49
C PHE A 564 -8.04 -28.65 4.17
N THR A 565 -6.75 -28.75 4.15
CA THR A 565 -6.02 -29.75 4.92
C THR A 565 -5.12 -29.01 5.90
N VAL A 566 -5.44 -29.10 7.18
CA VAL A 566 -4.52 -28.66 8.24
C VAL A 566 -3.40 -29.65 8.33
N LYS A 567 -2.17 -29.18 8.34
CA LYS A 567 -1.00 -30.03 8.52
C LYS A 567 -0.96 -30.55 9.96
N PRO A 568 -0.89 -31.86 10.20
CA PRO A 568 -0.88 -32.40 11.57
C PRO A 568 0.26 -31.82 12.43
N GLU A 569 1.41 -31.53 11.83
CA GLU A 569 2.59 -30.99 12.51
C GLU A 569 2.37 -29.60 13.12
N VAL A 570 1.36 -28.87 12.62
CA VAL A 570 1.00 -27.53 13.14
C VAL A 570 0.47 -27.63 14.56
N ILE A 571 -0.34 -28.67 14.86
CA ILE A 571 -0.93 -28.82 16.20
C ILE A 571 0.17 -29.01 17.23
N ASP A 572 1.17 -29.83 16.92
CA ASP A 572 2.29 -30.10 17.82
C ASP A 572 3.25 -28.92 17.97
N SER A 573 3.29 -28.03 16.96
CA SER A 573 4.19 -26.87 16.92
C SER A 573 3.52 -25.55 17.34
N ILE A 574 2.21 -25.56 17.62
CA ILE A 574 1.49 -24.32 17.95
C ILE A 574 1.95 -23.76 19.30
N ALA A 575 2.73 -22.74 19.25
CA ALA A 575 3.24 -22.04 20.43
C ALA A 575 3.35 -20.55 20.13
N MET A 576 3.17 -19.73 21.16
CA MET A 576 3.39 -18.27 21.06
C MET A 576 4.69 -17.91 21.75
N ALA A 577 5.68 -17.50 20.99
CA ALA A 577 6.83 -16.83 21.55
C ALA A 577 6.43 -15.47 22.13
N ALA A 578 7.09 -15.05 23.21
CA ALA A 578 6.92 -13.68 23.71
C ALA A 578 7.44 -12.69 22.64
N PRO A 579 6.77 -11.55 22.43
CA PRO A 579 7.28 -10.54 21.50
C PRO A 579 8.59 -9.96 22.02
N GLU A 580 9.58 -9.85 21.14
CA GLU A 580 10.86 -9.22 21.43
C GLU A 580 10.84 -7.77 20.97
N PHE A 581 11.39 -6.86 21.79
CA PHE A 581 11.49 -5.46 21.49
C PHE A 581 12.94 -4.98 21.62
N ALA A 582 13.43 -4.26 20.61
CA ALA A 582 14.73 -3.62 20.64
C ALA A 582 14.70 -2.36 21.50
N GLY A 583 15.69 -2.22 22.38
CA GLY A 583 15.79 -1.18 23.42
C GLY A 583 15.27 -1.66 24.77
N ASP A 584 15.95 -1.26 25.84
CA ASP A 584 15.52 -1.58 27.20
C ASP A 584 14.34 -0.69 27.62
N SER A 585 13.43 -1.22 28.44
CA SER A 585 12.19 -0.54 28.82
C SER A 585 12.40 0.66 29.73
N ASP A 586 13.52 0.73 30.45
CA ASP A 586 13.79 1.83 31.38
C ASP A 586 14.27 3.08 30.64
N SER A 587 15.13 2.89 29.61
CA SER A 587 15.64 3.98 28.76
C SER A 587 14.68 4.35 27.63
N TYR A 588 13.92 3.37 27.10
CA TYR A 588 12.98 3.51 26.00
C TYR A 588 11.60 2.94 26.38
N PRO A 589 10.80 3.70 27.16
CA PRO A 589 9.60 3.18 27.82
C PRO A 589 8.43 2.87 26.85
N PHE A 590 8.44 3.42 25.64
CA PHE A 590 7.32 3.30 24.72
C PHE A 590 7.63 2.33 23.57
N ILE A 591 6.61 1.63 23.07
CA ILE A 591 6.68 0.84 21.85
C ILE A 591 6.27 1.73 20.68
N LEU A 592 7.11 1.85 19.66
CA LEU A 592 6.80 2.57 18.44
C LEU A 592 5.93 1.70 17.53
N HIS A 593 4.79 2.24 17.14
CA HIS A 593 3.86 1.65 16.19
C HIS A 593 3.78 2.51 14.91
N PRO A 594 4.63 2.24 13.89
CA PRO A 594 4.47 2.86 12.58
C PRO A 594 3.21 2.32 11.90
N TYR A 595 2.50 3.15 11.14
CA TYR A 595 1.30 2.69 10.43
C TYR A 595 1.13 3.38 9.08
N LEU A 596 0.45 2.68 8.15
CA LEU A 596 0.12 3.18 6.84
C LEU A 596 -1.08 4.12 6.90
N THR A 597 -1.04 5.21 6.14
CA THR A 597 -2.22 6.04 5.88
C THR A 597 -2.80 5.78 4.49
N ASN A 598 -4.08 6.04 4.31
CA ASN A 598 -4.75 5.91 3.01
C ASN A 598 -4.22 6.87 1.94
N ALA A 599 -3.62 7.98 2.38
CA ALA A 599 -3.08 9.01 1.50
C ALA A 599 -1.65 8.68 1.06
N MET A 600 -0.76 8.40 2.01
CA MET A 600 0.67 8.27 1.73
C MET A 600 1.10 6.86 1.39
N HIS A 601 0.37 5.83 1.93
CA HIS A 601 0.77 4.45 1.84
C HIS A 601 2.20 4.27 2.39
N ASP A 602 3.10 3.62 1.67
CA ASP A 602 4.53 3.47 2.00
C ASP A 602 5.43 4.64 1.53
N GLY A 603 4.82 5.73 1.07
CA GLY A 603 5.48 6.92 0.50
C GLY A 603 5.08 7.20 -0.95
N ARG A 604 4.54 6.21 -1.67
CA ARG A 604 4.16 6.34 -3.09
C ARG A 604 3.09 7.40 -3.36
N GLY A 605 2.33 7.81 -2.34
CA GLY A 605 1.35 8.90 -2.42
C GLY A 605 1.93 10.30 -2.15
N ALA A 606 3.14 10.38 -1.62
CA ALA A 606 3.68 11.64 -1.09
C ALA A 606 3.93 12.73 -2.15
N ASN A 607 4.24 12.35 -3.39
CA ASN A 607 4.44 13.31 -4.49
C ASN A 607 3.15 13.75 -5.18
N LEU A 608 1.99 13.36 -4.67
CA LEU A 608 0.69 13.69 -5.23
C LEU A 608 0.02 14.79 -4.38
N PRO A 609 -0.24 15.99 -4.93
CA PRO A 609 -0.79 17.10 -4.16
C PRO A 609 -2.16 16.77 -3.54
N TRP A 610 -3.05 16.02 -4.21
CA TRP A 610 -4.32 15.59 -3.60
C TRP A 610 -4.12 14.73 -2.37
N MET A 611 -3.08 13.90 -2.35
CA MET A 611 -2.79 13.04 -1.21
C MET A 611 -2.19 13.83 -0.04
N GLN A 612 -1.41 14.88 -0.34
CA GLN A 612 -0.92 15.81 0.68
C GLN A 612 -2.05 16.62 1.33
N GLU A 613 -3.08 16.97 0.56
CA GLU A 613 -4.25 17.73 1.01
C GLU A 613 -5.34 16.85 1.65
N LEU A 614 -5.32 15.54 1.40
CA LEU A 614 -6.32 14.61 1.94
C LEU A 614 -6.17 14.51 3.45
N PRO A 615 -7.18 14.92 4.23
CA PRO A 615 -7.13 14.78 5.67
C PRO A 615 -7.08 13.32 6.09
N ASP A 616 -6.21 13.02 7.06
CA ASP A 616 -6.25 11.70 7.69
C ASP A 616 -7.61 11.46 8.34
N PRO A 617 -8.28 10.33 8.05
CA PRO A 617 -9.66 10.11 8.50
C PRO A 617 -9.81 10.00 10.02
N MET A 618 -8.74 9.67 10.76
CA MET A 618 -8.78 9.52 12.22
C MET A 618 -8.44 10.82 12.94
N THR A 619 -7.56 11.63 12.37
CA THR A 619 -6.95 12.78 13.06
C THR A 619 -7.27 14.13 12.43
N SER A 620 -7.74 14.13 11.17
CA SER A 620 -7.93 15.32 10.32
C SER A 620 -6.64 16.09 10.01
N VAL A 621 -5.47 15.52 10.30
CA VAL A 621 -4.17 16.14 10.03
C VAL A 621 -3.84 16.05 8.54
N VAL A 622 -3.16 17.07 8.02
CA VAL A 622 -2.68 17.18 6.63
C VAL A 622 -1.22 17.67 6.61
N TYR A 623 -0.54 17.44 5.51
CA TYR A 623 0.79 18.00 5.14
C TYR A 623 1.99 17.59 6.00
N GLY A 624 1.91 16.59 6.85
CA GLY A 624 3.05 16.27 7.69
C GLY A 624 2.98 14.91 8.34
N THR A 625 3.90 14.69 9.27
CA THR A 625 3.94 13.54 10.18
C THR A 625 3.68 14.04 11.60
N TRP A 626 3.07 13.21 12.43
CA TRP A 626 2.77 13.52 13.83
C TRP A 626 3.06 12.32 14.73
N VAL A 627 3.11 12.58 16.04
CA VAL A 627 3.30 11.56 17.08
C VAL A 627 2.02 11.43 17.87
N GLU A 628 1.33 10.30 17.75
CA GLU A 628 0.14 10.01 18.54
C GLU A 628 0.52 9.49 19.91
N ILE A 629 -0.01 10.10 20.95
CA ILE A 629 0.19 9.68 22.34
C ILE A 629 -1.12 9.64 23.11
N ASN A 630 -1.20 8.72 24.06
CA ASN A 630 -2.36 8.61 24.95
C ASN A 630 -2.50 9.87 25.84
N PRO A 631 -3.73 10.35 26.14
CA PRO A 631 -3.94 11.50 27.03
C PRO A 631 -3.28 11.36 28.42
N VAL A 632 -3.28 10.15 29.00
CA VAL A 632 -2.63 9.89 30.30
C VAL A 632 -1.12 10.05 30.18
N THR A 633 -0.52 9.53 29.11
CA THR A 633 0.90 9.66 28.80
C THR A 633 1.27 11.12 28.54
N ALA A 634 0.46 11.83 27.75
CA ALA A 634 0.66 13.27 27.51
C ALA A 634 0.67 14.07 28.81
N GLN A 635 -0.29 13.81 29.70
CA GLN A 635 -0.35 14.47 31.01
C GLN A 635 0.88 14.17 31.87
N SER A 636 1.34 12.92 31.92
CA SER A 636 2.52 12.53 32.72
C SER A 636 3.81 13.15 32.22
N LEU A 637 3.92 13.40 30.92
CA LEU A 637 5.07 14.03 30.27
C LEU A 637 4.95 15.55 30.14
N GLY A 638 3.82 16.15 30.54
CA GLY A 638 3.55 17.58 30.38
C GLY A 638 3.48 18.02 28.93
N LEU A 639 2.99 17.16 28.02
CA LEU A 639 2.88 17.41 26.60
C LEU A 639 1.46 17.83 26.21
N SER A 640 1.39 18.67 25.18
CA SER A 640 0.15 19.18 24.57
C SER A 640 0.17 19.04 23.07
N ASP A 641 -0.98 19.12 22.42
CA ASP A 641 -1.09 19.15 20.95
C ASP A 641 -0.16 20.21 20.35
N GLY A 642 0.63 19.81 19.34
CA GLY A 642 1.55 20.66 18.62
C GLY A 642 2.91 20.87 19.32
N ASP A 643 3.15 20.32 20.53
CA ASP A 643 4.50 20.31 21.10
C ASP A 643 5.43 19.48 20.21
N LEU A 644 6.58 20.06 19.84
CA LEU A 644 7.56 19.36 19.03
C LEU A 644 8.38 18.45 19.95
N VAL A 645 8.29 17.15 19.71
CA VAL A 645 9.07 16.15 20.43
C VAL A 645 10.13 15.51 19.53
N GLN A 646 11.24 15.11 20.14
CA GLN A 646 12.20 14.22 19.54
C GLN A 646 11.84 12.80 19.93
N VAL A 647 11.64 11.95 18.94
CA VAL A 647 11.41 10.51 19.11
C VAL A 647 12.74 9.81 18.89
N GLU A 648 13.25 9.16 19.92
CA GLU A 648 14.57 8.52 19.89
C GLU A 648 14.44 7.01 20.10
N SER A 649 15.16 6.25 19.29
CA SER A 649 15.38 4.81 19.44
C SER A 649 16.88 4.51 19.60
N THR A 650 17.25 3.24 19.66
CA THR A 650 18.66 2.82 19.62
C THR A 650 19.33 3.11 18.28
N GLU A 651 18.55 3.27 17.21
CA GLU A 651 19.05 3.42 15.84
C GLU A 651 19.14 4.89 15.37
N GLY A 652 18.43 5.80 16.04
CA GLY A 652 18.42 7.19 15.65
C GLY A 652 17.30 8.00 16.27
N GLN A 653 17.10 9.17 15.71
CA GLN A 653 16.11 10.13 16.21
C GLN A 653 15.45 10.90 15.09
N LEU A 654 14.23 11.34 15.32
CA LEU A 654 13.50 12.25 14.45
C LEU A 654 12.61 13.19 15.27
N SER A 655 12.15 14.28 14.66
CA SER A 655 11.27 15.24 15.33
C SER A 655 9.91 15.31 14.64
N ALA A 656 8.83 15.33 15.43
CA ALA A 656 7.48 15.54 14.92
C ALA A 656 6.57 16.16 16.00
N PRO A 657 5.49 16.87 15.62
CA PRO A 657 4.53 17.43 16.57
C PRO A 657 3.68 16.35 17.22
N VAL A 658 3.38 16.53 18.50
CA VAL A 658 2.48 15.67 19.27
C VAL A 658 1.03 15.87 18.85
N LEU A 659 0.30 14.77 18.75
CA LEU A 659 -1.14 14.70 18.69
C LEU A 659 -1.65 13.84 19.86
N ILE A 660 -2.45 14.41 20.73
CA ILE A 660 -3.11 13.66 21.79
C ILE A 660 -4.26 12.86 21.20
N PHE A 661 -4.12 11.52 21.24
CA PHE A 661 -5.06 10.59 20.64
C PHE A 661 -5.57 9.57 21.67
N PRO A 662 -6.85 9.63 22.06
CA PRO A 662 -7.40 8.72 23.08
C PRO A 662 -7.53 7.27 22.63
N GLY A 663 -7.49 7.00 21.32
CA GLY A 663 -7.59 5.66 20.73
C GLY A 663 -6.26 4.90 20.68
N ILE A 664 -5.35 5.10 21.63
CA ILE A 664 -4.05 4.41 21.68
C ILE A 664 -3.74 4.00 23.12
N MET A 665 -3.01 2.90 23.31
CA MET A 665 -2.56 2.45 24.62
C MET A 665 -1.52 3.43 25.24
N PRO A 666 -1.47 3.55 26.58
CA PRO A 666 -0.58 4.50 27.24
C PRO A 666 0.93 4.28 26.99
N ASP A 667 1.35 3.04 26.76
CA ASP A 667 2.73 2.63 26.53
C ASP A 667 3.10 2.50 25.04
N VAL A 668 2.22 2.96 24.15
CA VAL A 668 2.40 2.93 22.71
C VAL A 668 2.49 4.35 22.15
N ILE A 669 3.44 4.56 21.26
CA ILE A 669 3.58 5.76 20.44
C ILE A 669 3.33 5.37 18.99
N ALA A 670 2.41 6.04 18.32
CA ALA A 670 2.15 5.75 16.91
C ALA A 670 2.55 6.92 15.99
N MET A 671 3.05 6.57 14.82
CA MET A 671 3.45 7.54 13.80
C MET A 671 3.06 7.04 12.40
N PRO A 672 2.47 7.91 11.55
CA PRO A 672 2.23 7.56 10.16
C PRO A 672 3.54 7.50 9.38
N ILE A 673 3.68 6.50 8.50
CA ILE A 673 4.76 6.43 7.50
C ILE A 673 4.37 7.10 6.20
N GLY A 674 5.34 7.23 5.27
CA GLY A 674 5.11 7.71 3.91
C GLY A 674 5.40 9.19 3.69
N GLN A 675 5.81 9.92 4.73
CA GLN A 675 6.40 11.27 4.64
C GLN A 675 7.90 11.21 4.96
N GLY A 676 8.58 12.36 4.94
CA GLY A 676 10.02 12.45 5.25
C GLY A 676 10.93 12.14 4.07
N HIS A 677 10.45 12.35 2.84
CA HIS A 677 11.25 12.25 1.63
C HIS A 677 12.31 13.35 1.54
N SER A 678 13.54 12.96 1.21
CA SER A 678 14.62 13.90 0.86
C SER A 678 14.65 14.25 -0.63
N GLU A 679 14.07 13.38 -1.46
CA GLU A 679 13.79 13.58 -2.87
C GLU A 679 12.30 13.32 -3.16
N TYR A 680 11.89 12.91 -4.31
CA TYR A 680 10.55 12.54 -4.76
C TYR A 680 9.64 13.72 -5.17
N GLY A 681 10.27 14.81 -5.63
CA GLY A 681 9.59 15.98 -6.20
C GLY A 681 9.10 17.00 -5.17
N ARG A 682 8.58 18.12 -5.67
CA ARG A 682 8.24 19.33 -4.88
C ARG A 682 7.16 19.13 -3.82
N TYR A 683 6.29 18.14 -3.99
CA TYR A 683 5.19 17.90 -3.06
C TYR A 683 5.58 17.00 -1.89
N ALA A 684 6.60 16.14 -2.06
CA ALA A 684 7.08 15.21 -1.04
C ALA A 684 8.33 15.70 -0.31
N LYS A 685 9.26 16.36 -1.05
CA LYS A 685 10.58 16.73 -0.54
C LYS A 685 10.52 17.61 0.70
N ASN A 686 11.23 17.20 1.75
CA ASN A 686 11.36 17.90 3.03
C ASN A 686 10.04 18.14 3.77
N ARG A 687 9.08 17.22 3.63
CA ARG A 687 7.81 17.25 4.38
C ARG A 687 7.75 16.12 5.40
N GLY A 688 7.39 16.46 6.64
CA GLY A 688 7.24 15.49 7.71
C GLY A 688 8.53 14.76 8.07
N ALA A 689 8.38 13.59 8.68
CA ALA A 689 9.46 12.71 9.10
C ALA A 689 9.10 11.25 8.76
N ASN A 690 10.10 10.41 8.54
CA ASN A 690 9.93 9.00 8.23
C ASN A 690 10.30 8.12 9.44
N PRO A 691 9.35 7.54 10.17
CA PRO A 691 9.64 6.70 11.33
C PRO A 691 10.39 5.40 10.97
N ILE A 692 10.39 4.97 9.71
CA ILE A 692 11.18 3.80 9.28
C ILE A 692 12.67 4.03 9.53
N GLN A 693 13.14 5.29 9.49
CA GLN A 693 14.55 5.64 9.67
C GLN A 693 15.08 5.41 11.10
N ILE A 694 14.20 5.16 12.06
CA ILE A 694 14.58 4.88 13.44
C ILE A 694 14.17 3.47 13.91
N LEU A 695 13.74 2.60 12.99
CA LEU A 695 13.40 1.22 13.33
C LEU A 695 14.65 0.38 13.55
N ALA A 696 14.63 -0.41 14.60
CA ALA A 696 15.68 -1.40 14.85
C ALA A 696 15.60 -2.58 13.85
N PRO A 697 16.73 -3.21 13.51
CA PRO A 697 16.80 -4.32 12.57
C PRO A 697 16.31 -5.65 13.17
N GLN A 698 15.26 -5.59 13.99
CA GLN A 698 14.65 -6.79 14.57
C GLN A 698 13.92 -7.58 13.50
N LEU A 699 14.21 -8.87 13.41
CA LEU A 699 13.63 -9.75 12.40
C LEU A 699 12.55 -10.66 12.97
N GLN A 700 11.63 -11.01 12.12
CA GLN A 700 10.82 -12.20 12.32
C GLN A 700 11.68 -13.43 11.97
N SER A 701 11.87 -14.34 12.93
CA SER A 701 12.78 -15.49 12.78
C SER A 701 12.36 -16.40 11.62
N ALA A 702 11.07 -16.61 11.43
CA ALA A 702 10.52 -17.51 10.44
C ALA A 702 10.63 -16.99 8.99
N THR A 703 10.51 -15.68 8.77
CA THR A 703 10.48 -15.11 7.42
C THR A 703 11.73 -14.31 7.07
N GLY A 704 12.37 -13.68 8.04
CA GLY A 704 13.41 -12.68 7.82
C GLY A 704 12.85 -11.30 7.44
N ASP A 705 11.54 -11.10 7.54
CA ASP A 705 10.91 -9.78 7.42
C ASP A 705 11.26 -8.89 8.61
N LEU A 706 11.19 -7.59 8.43
CA LEU A 706 11.35 -6.62 9.51
C LEU A 706 10.18 -6.72 10.47
N ALA A 707 10.46 -6.90 11.76
CA ALA A 707 9.47 -6.73 12.83
C ALA A 707 9.29 -5.23 13.11
N TRP A 708 8.58 -4.54 12.23
CA TRP A 708 8.49 -3.08 12.19
C TRP A 708 7.77 -2.45 13.40
N SER A 709 7.04 -3.21 14.21
CA SER A 709 6.45 -2.79 15.49
C SER A 709 7.26 -3.26 16.71
N ALA A 710 8.52 -3.65 16.53
CA ALA A 710 9.36 -4.19 17.60
C ALA A 710 10.43 -3.20 18.13
N THR A 711 10.32 -1.93 17.81
CA THR A 711 11.26 -0.89 18.26
C THR A 711 10.69 -0.14 19.46
N ARG A 712 11.50 0.03 20.51
CA ARG A 712 11.18 0.91 21.61
C ARG A 712 11.75 2.31 21.39
N VAL A 713 11.04 3.30 21.92
CA VAL A 713 11.41 4.72 21.82
C VAL A 713 11.22 5.46 23.13
N ARG A 714 11.91 6.60 23.24
CA ARG A 714 11.61 7.63 24.24
C ARG A 714 11.22 8.94 23.56
N LEU A 715 10.49 9.78 24.29
CA LEU A 715 10.11 11.11 23.85
C LEU A 715 10.88 12.16 24.64
N VAL A 716 11.49 13.11 23.93
CA VAL A 716 12.16 14.26 24.53
C VAL A 716 11.43 15.51 24.05
N ASN A 717 10.88 16.29 24.99
CA ASN A 717 10.26 17.57 24.68
C ASN A 717 11.34 18.59 24.29
N THR A 718 11.26 19.16 23.10
CA THR A 718 12.22 20.17 22.62
C THR A 718 11.96 21.56 23.19
N GLY A 719 10.82 21.79 23.85
CA GLY A 719 10.35 23.10 24.28
C GLY A 719 9.81 23.99 23.13
N LEU A 720 9.81 23.47 21.90
CA LEU A 720 9.29 24.18 20.74
C LEU A 720 7.87 23.70 20.41
N LYS A 721 7.14 24.50 19.65
CA LYS A 721 5.85 24.12 19.06
C LYS A 721 5.92 24.12 17.56
N ALA A 722 5.27 23.12 16.94
CA ALA A 722 5.06 23.05 15.52
C ALA A 722 3.55 23.14 15.20
N ASN A 723 3.23 23.71 14.05
CA ASN A 723 1.83 23.80 13.63
C ASN A 723 1.33 22.47 13.14
N LEU A 724 0.43 21.85 13.89
CA LEU A 724 -0.29 20.66 13.47
C LEU A 724 -1.52 21.08 12.65
N VAL A 725 -1.38 21.07 11.32
CA VAL A 725 -2.44 21.54 10.41
C VAL A 725 -3.55 20.48 10.39
N LYS A 726 -4.75 20.87 10.85
CA LYS A 726 -5.96 20.05 10.85
C LYS A 726 -7.04 20.68 9.99
N THR A 727 -7.82 19.87 9.28
CA THR A 727 -9.01 20.31 8.57
C THR A 727 -10.27 20.01 9.39
N GLY A 728 -11.32 20.84 9.26
CA GLY A 728 -12.61 20.62 9.93
C GLY A 728 -12.64 20.91 11.42
N GLY A 729 -11.57 21.42 12.02
CA GLY A 729 -11.44 21.67 13.45
C GLY A 729 -11.96 23.03 13.94
N VAL A 730 -12.93 23.64 13.29
CA VAL A 730 -13.51 24.91 13.76
C VAL A 730 -14.52 24.60 14.87
N SER A 731 -14.04 24.50 16.10
CA SER A 731 -14.92 24.39 17.28
C SER A 731 -15.59 25.71 17.66
N ARG A 732 -15.13 26.85 17.09
CA ARG A 732 -15.64 28.18 17.39
C ARG A 732 -15.69 29.03 16.15
N GLU A 733 -16.87 29.41 15.74
CA GLU A 733 -17.06 30.43 14.72
C GLU A 733 -17.25 31.79 15.42
N LEU A 734 -16.35 32.75 15.14
CA LEU A 734 -16.40 34.11 15.73
C LEU A 734 -16.45 34.12 17.27
N GLY A 735 -15.79 33.17 17.95
CA GLY A 735 -15.78 33.11 19.41
C GLY A 735 -17.08 32.57 20.05
N ARG A 736 -18.02 32.01 19.25
CA ARG A 736 -19.25 31.41 19.77
C ARG A 736 -19.05 29.92 20.02
N ASP A 737 -19.54 29.43 21.14
CA ASP A 737 -19.68 27.99 21.39
C ASP A 737 -20.91 27.48 20.62
N ILE A 738 -20.69 26.80 19.51
CA ILE A 738 -21.75 26.23 18.66
C ILE A 738 -22.34 24.96 19.29
N ILE A 739 -21.56 24.26 20.13
CA ILE A 739 -21.99 23.04 20.81
C ILE A 739 -22.21 23.34 22.30
N GLN A 740 -23.44 23.21 22.76
CA GLN A 740 -23.73 23.20 24.19
C GLN A 740 -23.35 21.82 24.78
N LYS A 741 -22.42 21.81 25.73
CA LYS A 741 -22.18 20.62 26.54
C LYS A 741 -23.40 20.39 27.45
N THR A 742 -24.11 19.29 27.23
CA THR A 742 -25.07 18.80 28.21
C THR A 742 -24.29 18.34 29.45
N GLY A 743 -24.65 18.89 30.61
CA GLY A 743 -24.01 18.49 31.87
C GLY A 743 -24.23 17.02 32.18
N THR A 744 -23.41 16.46 33.06
CA THR A 744 -23.62 15.14 33.62
C THR A 744 -24.99 15.03 34.29
N ALA A 745 -25.59 13.84 34.37
CA ALA A 745 -26.97 13.60 34.86
C ALA A 745 -27.31 14.27 36.21
N ALA A 746 -26.37 14.65 37.02
CA ALA A 746 -26.56 15.41 38.28
C ALA A 746 -26.86 16.91 38.10
N SER A 747 -26.61 17.49 36.93
CA SER A 747 -26.84 18.92 36.63
C SER A 747 -28.08 19.18 35.79
N SER A 748 -28.82 18.14 35.38
CA SER A 748 -29.98 18.26 34.50
C SER A 748 -31.23 18.88 35.14
N SER A 749 -31.25 19.01 36.47
CA SER A 749 -32.43 19.59 37.17
C SER A 749 -32.47 21.14 37.16
N GLN A 750 -31.39 21.83 36.72
CA GLN A 750 -31.40 23.29 36.66
C GLN A 750 -31.61 23.88 35.24
N HIS A 751 -31.64 23.06 34.19
CA HIS A 751 -31.76 23.52 32.81
C HIS A 751 -33.11 23.30 32.13
N ALA A 752 -34.14 22.85 32.87
CA ALA A 752 -35.49 22.67 32.33
C ALA A 752 -36.22 23.99 31.98
N ALA A 753 -35.60 25.16 32.21
CA ALA A 753 -36.24 26.45 32.00
C ALA A 753 -35.89 27.17 30.68
N LEU A 754 -35.03 26.58 29.79
CA LEU A 754 -34.57 27.22 28.55
C LEU A 754 -35.06 26.54 27.27
N ASN A 755 -36.00 25.58 27.35
CA ASN A 755 -36.54 24.92 26.16
C ASN A 755 -37.74 25.64 25.60
N SER A 756 -37.54 26.76 24.89
CA SER A 756 -38.54 27.26 23.93
C SER A 756 -37.90 28.26 22.96
N ILE A 757 -37.08 27.80 22.07
CA ILE A 757 -36.86 28.52 20.80
C ILE A 757 -37.40 27.62 19.68
N PRO A 758 -38.55 27.92 19.06
CA PRO A 758 -39.02 27.14 17.93
C PRO A 758 -38.13 27.40 16.70
N ILE A 759 -37.53 26.33 16.18
CA ILE A 759 -36.87 26.37 14.87
C ILE A 759 -37.98 26.56 13.82
N LYS A 760 -38.07 27.78 13.25
CA LYS A 760 -38.85 28.01 12.02
C LYS A 760 -38.08 27.42 10.84
N VAL A 761 -38.53 26.28 10.36
CA VAL A 761 -38.13 25.78 9.03
C VAL A 761 -38.88 26.62 8.00
N ALA A 762 -38.16 27.34 7.14
CA ALA A 762 -38.76 28.00 6.00
C ALA A 762 -39.22 26.94 4.97
N PRO A 763 -40.42 27.08 4.37
CA PRO A 763 -40.86 26.17 3.34
C PRO A 763 -40.08 26.37 2.05
N SER A 764 -39.85 25.27 1.34
CA SER A 764 -39.15 25.02 0.09
C SER A 764 -39.37 26.08 -1.01
#